data_dc88367e1494e6b9058a1ef9be6d5e9b
#
_entry.id   dc88367e1494e6b9058a1ef9be6d5e9b
#
_cell.length_a   1.000
_cell.length_b   1.000
_cell.length_c   1.000
_cell.angle_alpha   90.00
_cell.angle_beta   90.00
_cell.angle_gamma   90.00
#
_symmetry.space_group_name_H-M   'P 1'
#
loop_
_entity.id
_entity.type
_entity.pdbx_description
1 polymer ?
#
loop_
_entity_poly.entity_id
_entity_poly.type
_entity_poly.pdbx_seq_one_letter_code
_entity_poly.pdbx_strand_id
1 'polypeptide(L)'
;MMQLLERLGVDTTGFDRWQIHWAGAESSATCWAAGILLIALVLFLWPAVRRARGGKAALLLSLRLLGAAVICFALFQPSLRLAKVVRLTNSLAVLLDTSESMNLGESNSGPSRLAQAKKFVDGNRRYFDDLEEKFQVRYFAFAESPRLLPGRPEASLAATGAGTHILESMTDALKELGSQPVAGMLILGDGADNGRLRQILKAREDQAGLALRIPDLAEFPAPVHTVLCGKPEALHDLAITEAVHDEYGFVHNPFLIKVKLKSAGRFADRVALTLKSGDQVLVSREVELDLKQETTEVKLDFTPRKVGEFLYTLEVPVFAGEASDLNNRLSFPLRVLRDKVRVLYIVGNPSWDERFLRMAMKRNPSVDLVSFYILREYQDDPMAPQDELALIPFPTQKLFTEELPNFDLVIFQNFFGMEYLLPQYMMLLRDYVKVRGGSVLVIGGIRALLGGIAFNAPLEEILPVELGPDWPNLEEGDYVMYLTPAGRTHPITRVAQDPAENERVWKSLPALSGINRTLRAKPGALVLGEHPFAKGPGGNLPVIAITEAGAGRCLVVATDSTWHWNLPAVGQGKSNKPYQIFWDNALRWLLQDPEMKLLSLTREKGRYQPGEEVRLALEVLDESYQPTDQARVKLEVAEAPSGAELPIPEPTPAGKGKYNFTLKPAAAGGYRLRATAMLAGRSLGHDEVLFEVAEEKREFEDVALRPEWLAEISRETGGKSVRADAGTAELSFKNPVVEKITGTRDFPLWDNLFTFLCALAPLSLEWFLRRRWGLS
;
A
#
# COMPACT_ATOMS: atom_id res chain seq x y z
N MET A 1 3.97 69.41 -18.16
CA MET A 1 3.95 69.43 -16.66
C MET A 1 5.28 68.97 -16.10
N MET A 2 5.83 67.78 -16.42
CA MET A 2 7.15 67.31 -15.93
C MET A 2 8.27 68.31 -16.23
N GLN A 3 8.39 68.84 -17.46
CA GLN A 3 9.36 69.91 -17.83
C GLN A 3 9.18 71.16 -17.00
N LEU A 4 7.99 71.51 -16.59
CA LEU A 4 7.72 72.67 -15.76
C LEU A 4 8.14 72.45 -14.30
N LEU A 5 8.03 71.24 -13.82
CA LEU A 5 8.49 70.83 -12.48
C LEU A 5 10.03 70.80 -12.37
N GLU A 6 10.71 70.37 -13.44
CA GLU A 6 12.18 70.49 -13.56
C GLU A 6 12.66 71.93 -13.52
N ARG A 7 11.96 72.84 -14.16
CA ARG A 7 12.26 74.30 -14.10
C ARG A 7 12.05 74.89 -12.69
N LEU A 8 11.20 74.25 -11.88
CA LEU A 8 10.94 74.64 -10.51
C LEU A 8 11.89 73.94 -9.50
N GLY A 9 12.92 73.22 -10.00
CA GLY A 9 13.93 72.59 -9.19
C GLY A 9 13.49 71.26 -8.58
N VAL A 10 12.40 70.66 -9.03
CA VAL A 10 11.96 69.34 -8.62
C VAL A 10 12.63 68.31 -9.52
N ASP A 11 13.48 67.49 -8.92
CA ASP A 11 14.10 66.37 -9.66
C ASP A 11 13.05 65.31 -10.02
N THR A 12 12.70 65.27 -11.29
CA THR A 12 11.72 64.36 -11.88
C THR A 12 12.38 63.18 -12.58
N THR A 13 13.70 63.07 -12.54
CA THR A 13 14.46 61.99 -13.20
C THR A 13 14.06 60.62 -12.65
N GLY A 14 13.57 59.76 -13.56
CA GLY A 14 13.18 58.38 -13.22
C GLY A 14 11.78 58.22 -12.65
N PHE A 15 10.92 59.27 -12.73
CA PHE A 15 9.49 59.17 -12.39
C PHE A 15 8.64 59.38 -13.66
N ASP A 16 7.58 58.55 -13.79
CA ASP A 16 6.77 58.49 -14.99
C ASP A 16 5.40 59.16 -14.83
N ARG A 17 4.92 59.25 -13.62
CA ARG A 17 3.61 59.85 -13.29
C ARG A 17 3.70 60.82 -12.13
N TRP A 18 2.81 61.81 -12.14
CA TRP A 18 2.61 62.74 -11.05
C TRP A 18 1.12 62.83 -10.68
N GLN A 19 0.86 62.99 -9.42
CA GLN A 19 -0.48 63.18 -8.87
C GLN A 19 -0.44 64.13 -7.68
N ILE A 20 -1.44 65.02 -7.56
CA ILE A 20 -1.58 65.81 -6.34
C ILE A 20 -2.27 64.96 -5.27
N HIS A 21 -1.59 64.76 -4.20
CA HIS A 21 -2.11 64.05 -3.04
C HIS A 21 -2.40 65.03 -1.90
N TRP A 22 -3.59 64.94 -1.32
CA TRP A 22 -4.06 65.80 -0.25
C TRP A 22 -4.03 65.06 1.06
N ALA A 23 -2.90 64.94 1.73
CA ALA A 23 -2.74 64.13 2.94
C ALA A 23 -3.66 64.54 4.10
N GLY A 24 -3.93 65.85 4.20
CA GLY A 24 -4.86 66.36 5.20
C GLY A 24 -6.35 66.06 4.95
N ALA A 25 -6.71 65.77 3.69
CA ALA A 25 -8.13 65.44 3.35
C ALA A 25 -8.55 64.04 3.83
N GLU A 26 -7.62 63.15 4.09
CA GLU A 26 -7.91 61.82 4.61
C GLU A 26 -8.26 61.82 6.13
N SER A 27 -7.96 62.90 6.83
CA SER A 27 -8.26 63.04 8.25
C SER A 27 -9.53 63.89 8.48
N SER A 28 -10.50 63.30 9.10
CA SER A 28 -11.74 64.01 9.52
C SER A 28 -11.42 65.20 10.46
N ALA A 29 -10.35 65.07 11.26
CA ALA A 29 -9.94 66.12 12.20
C ALA A 29 -9.47 67.39 11.46
N THR A 30 -8.74 67.25 10.33
CA THR A 30 -8.31 68.42 9.52
C THR A 30 -9.47 69.11 8.81
N CYS A 31 -10.48 68.34 8.37
CA CYS A 31 -11.68 68.88 7.78
C CYS A 31 -12.50 69.70 8.82
N TRP A 32 -12.62 69.17 10.04
CA TRP A 32 -13.24 69.91 11.15
C TRP A 32 -12.44 71.15 11.57
N ALA A 33 -11.10 71.03 11.64
CA ALA A 33 -10.23 72.16 11.99
C ALA A 33 -10.34 73.28 10.93
N ALA A 34 -10.36 72.97 9.64
CA ALA A 34 -10.56 73.97 8.56
C ALA A 34 -11.97 74.59 8.66
N GLY A 35 -13.03 73.82 8.94
CA GLY A 35 -14.37 74.33 9.14
C GLY A 35 -14.48 75.28 10.36
N ILE A 36 -13.89 74.91 11.51
CA ILE A 36 -13.81 75.72 12.72
C ILE A 36 -13.03 77.03 12.43
N LEU A 37 -11.91 76.94 11.72
CA LEU A 37 -11.08 78.11 11.36
C LEU A 37 -11.89 79.10 10.50
N LEU A 38 -12.61 78.64 9.52
CA LEU A 38 -13.45 79.43 8.64
C LEU A 38 -14.55 80.14 9.45
N ILE A 39 -15.26 79.39 10.31
CA ILE A 39 -16.32 79.93 11.16
C ILE A 39 -15.74 81.00 12.10
N ALA A 40 -14.65 80.66 12.79
CA ALA A 40 -13.97 81.62 13.74
C ALA A 40 -13.56 82.89 13.01
N LEU A 41 -13.06 82.78 11.81
CA LEU A 41 -12.60 83.88 10.98
C LEU A 41 -13.74 84.79 10.51
N VAL A 42 -14.88 84.20 10.17
CA VAL A 42 -16.10 84.98 9.82
C VAL A 42 -16.65 85.67 11.07
N LEU A 43 -16.73 85.01 12.19
CA LEU A 43 -17.23 85.59 13.47
C LEU A 43 -16.36 86.75 13.94
N PHE A 44 -15.04 86.61 13.85
CA PHE A 44 -14.07 87.65 14.24
C PHE A 44 -14.08 88.90 13.33
N LEU A 45 -14.45 88.73 12.09
CA LEU A 45 -14.56 89.83 11.10
C LEU A 45 -15.88 90.60 11.19
N TRP A 46 -16.91 89.98 11.72
CA TRP A 46 -18.23 90.54 11.69
C TRP A 46 -18.35 91.94 12.26
N PRO A 47 -17.72 92.28 13.40
CA PRO A 47 -17.74 93.65 13.94
C PRO A 47 -17.03 94.67 13.08
N ALA A 48 -15.90 94.30 12.43
CA ALA A 48 -15.10 95.19 11.62
C ALA A 48 -15.76 95.50 10.25
N VAL A 49 -16.36 94.50 9.63
CA VAL A 49 -17.13 94.59 8.38
C VAL A 49 -18.37 95.47 8.56
N ARG A 50 -19.08 95.32 9.70
CA ARG A 50 -20.26 96.14 10.01
C ARG A 50 -19.89 97.64 10.21
N ARG A 51 -18.68 97.93 10.68
CA ARG A 51 -18.20 99.34 10.89
C ARG A 51 -17.61 99.96 9.61
N ALA A 52 -17.14 99.17 8.66
CA ALA A 52 -16.54 99.62 7.40
C ALA A 52 -17.64 99.84 6.37
N ARG A 53 -17.61 101.01 5.62
CA ARG A 53 -18.59 101.33 4.54
C ARG A 53 -17.98 101.08 3.18
N GLY A 54 -18.75 100.42 2.29
CA GLY A 54 -18.42 100.28 0.85
C GLY A 54 -17.21 99.46 0.54
N GLY A 55 -16.37 99.86 -0.37
CA GLY A 55 -15.20 99.12 -0.88
C GLY A 55 -14.13 98.75 0.16
N LYS A 56 -14.06 99.49 1.28
CA LYS A 56 -13.14 99.16 2.36
C LYS A 56 -13.50 97.84 3.09
N ALA A 57 -14.80 97.53 3.28
CA ALA A 57 -15.26 96.25 3.83
C ALA A 57 -14.97 95.10 2.93
N ALA A 58 -15.20 95.27 1.62
CA ALA A 58 -14.91 94.27 0.61
C ALA A 58 -13.38 93.93 0.54
N LEU A 59 -12.53 94.96 0.59
CA LEU A 59 -11.06 94.70 0.61
C LEU A 59 -10.57 93.97 1.85
N LEU A 60 -11.05 94.35 3.07
CA LEU A 60 -10.70 93.62 4.29
C LEU A 60 -11.16 92.18 4.27
N LEU A 61 -12.36 91.95 3.76
CA LEU A 61 -12.90 90.61 3.65
C LEU A 61 -12.12 89.75 2.66
N SER A 62 -11.80 90.31 1.48
CA SER A 62 -11.01 89.63 0.41
C SER A 62 -9.62 89.27 0.90
N LEU A 63 -8.90 90.18 1.60
CA LEU A 63 -7.56 89.88 2.15
C LEU A 63 -7.60 88.73 3.21
N ARG A 64 -8.61 88.74 4.02
CA ARG A 64 -8.77 87.73 5.05
C ARG A 64 -9.19 86.34 4.49
N LEU A 65 -10.09 86.38 3.55
CA LEU A 65 -10.47 85.17 2.82
C LEU A 65 -9.27 84.57 2.09
N LEU A 66 -8.44 85.47 1.48
CA LEU A 66 -7.23 85.02 0.82
C LEU A 66 -6.25 84.36 1.82
N GLY A 67 -6.01 84.98 3.01
CA GLY A 67 -5.16 84.45 4.02
C GLY A 67 -5.70 83.11 4.55
N ALA A 68 -7.02 83.06 4.76
CA ALA A 68 -7.70 81.80 5.19
C ALA A 68 -7.59 80.71 4.18
N ALA A 69 -7.79 81.05 2.89
CA ALA A 69 -7.65 80.03 1.85
C ALA A 69 -6.26 79.42 1.76
N VAL A 70 -5.19 80.23 1.97
CA VAL A 70 -3.81 79.74 2.05
C VAL A 70 -3.57 78.92 3.29
N ILE A 71 -4.15 79.25 4.45
CA ILE A 71 -4.05 78.45 5.66
C ILE A 71 -4.78 77.12 5.49
N CYS A 72 -6.00 77.16 4.92
CA CYS A 72 -6.73 75.93 4.57
C CYS A 72 -5.92 75.08 3.60
N PHE A 73 -5.33 75.67 2.54
CA PHE A 73 -4.47 74.97 1.64
C PHE A 73 -3.31 74.25 2.37
N ALA A 74 -2.67 74.96 3.35
CA ALA A 74 -1.63 74.35 4.14
C ALA A 74 -2.15 73.23 5.10
N LEU A 75 -3.33 73.43 5.69
CA LEU A 75 -3.95 72.39 6.53
C LEU A 75 -4.27 71.08 5.78
N PHE A 76 -4.66 71.18 4.51
CA PHE A 76 -4.87 70.01 3.70
C PHE A 76 -3.64 69.34 3.17
N GLN A 77 -2.43 69.90 3.49
CA GLN A 77 -1.12 69.33 3.20
C GLN A 77 -0.96 68.81 1.77
N PRO A 78 -1.22 69.63 0.72
CA PRO A 78 -1.06 69.17 -0.63
C PRO A 78 0.39 68.82 -0.92
N SER A 79 0.61 67.60 -1.42
CA SER A 79 1.91 67.14 -1.87
C SER A 79 1.86 66.70 -3.36
N LEU A 80 2.92 66.94 -4.07
CA LEU A 80 3.09 66.39 -5.40
C LEU A 80 3.73 65.02 -5.27
N ARG A 81 2.95 63.95 -5.48
CA ARG A 81 3.41 62.57 -5.45
C ARG A 81 3.91 62.21 -6.85
N LEU A 82 5.20 61.95 -6.95
CA LEU A 82 5.83 61.36 -8.13
C LEU A 82 5.88 59.85 -7.94
N ALA A 83 5.47 59.10 -8.96
CA ALA A 83 5.48 57.65 -8.97
C ALA A 83 6.36 57.12 -10.09
N LYS A 84 7.25 56.20 -9.71
CA LYS A 84 8.03 55.41 -10.66
C LYS A 84 7.20 54.20 -11.05
N VAL A 85 6.86 54.06 -12.31
CA VAL A 85 6.06 52.93 -12.82
C VAL A 85 6.96 52.02 -13.62
N VAL A 86 7.09 50.79 -13.15
CA VAL A 86 7.74 49.73 -13.93
C VAL A 86 6.66 48.96 -14.66
N ARG A 87 6.78 48.86 -15.95
CA ARG A 87 5.92 48.04 -16.82
C ARG A 87 6.49 46.65 -16.84
N LEU A 88 5.75 45.69 -16.21
CA LEU A 88 6.08 44.28 -16.22
C LEU A 88 5.22 43.59 -17.25
N THR A 89 5.85 42.81 -18.12
CA THR A 89 5.13 41.92 -19.04
C THR A 89 4.62 40.73 -18.21
N ASN A 90 3.33 40.48 -18.32
CA ASN A 90 2.71 39.35 -17.61
C ASN A 90 3.20 38.02 -18.18
N SER A 91 3.39 37.02 -17.30
CA SER A 91 3.68 35.65 -17.68
C SER A 91 2.41 34.89 -18.04
N LEU A 92 2.52 34.00 -19.03
CA LEU A 92 1.48 33.07 -19.44
C LEU A 92 2.06 31.65 -19.34
N ALA A 93 1.43 30.76 -18.58
CA ALA A 93 1.83 29.37 -18.51
C ALA A 93 1.03 28.50 -19.47
N VAL A 94 1.70 27.67 -20.24
CA VAL A 94 1.09 26.63 -21.08
C VAL A 94 1.54 25.28 -20.58
N LEU A 95 0.62 24.51 -20.03
CA LEU A 95 0.86 23.18 -19.45
C LEU A 95 0.37 22.10 -20.40
N LEU A 96 1.25 21.21 -20.80
CA LEU A 96 0.91 20.04 -21.60
C LEU A 96 0.98 18.81 -20.72
N ASP A 97 -0.09 18.05 -20.71
CA ASP A 97 -0.13 16.74 -20.08
C ASP A 97 0.76 15.75 -20.84
N THR A 98 1.66 15.12 -20.10
CA THR A 98 2.60 14.09 -20.58
C THR A 98 2.52 12.80 -19.76
N SER A 99 1.38 12.57 -19.12
CA SER A 99 1.08 11.29 -18.48
C SER A 99 0.93 10.18 -19.52
N GLU A 100 1.08 8.93 -19.07
CA GLU A 100 0.97 7.75 -19.97
C GLU A 100 -0.40 7.66 -20.65
N SER A 101 -1.48 8.12 -20.00
CA SER A 101 -2.83 8.19 -20.59
C SER A 101 -2.89 9.01 -21.88
N MET A 102 -1.99 9.98 -22.04
CA MET A 102 -1.87 10.79 -23.25
C MET A 102 -1.30 10.04 -24.46
N ASN A 103 -0.73 8.83 -24.28
CA ASN A 103 -0.36 7.95 -25.39
C ASN A 103 -1.57 7.27 -26.05
N LEU A 104 -2.70 7.21 -25.33
CA LEU A 104 -3.92 6.62 -25.86
C LEU A 104 -4.49 7.46 -26.99
N GLY A 105 -5.04 6.80 -28.01
CA GLY A 105 -5.82 7.41 -29.08
C GLY A 105 -7.31 7.17 -28.91
N GLU A 106 -8.09 7.66 -29.86
CA GLU A 106 -9.53 7.33 -29.98
C GLU A 106 -9.74 5.88 -30.43
N SER A 107 -8.70 5.29 -31.02
CA SER A 107 -8.59 3.85 -31.38
C SER A 107 -7.10 3.50 -31.45
N ASN A 108 -6.76 2.21 -31.43
CA ASN A 108 -5.37 1.73 -31.52
C ASN A 108 -4.59 2.21 -32.76
N SER A 109 -5.26 2.76 -33.76
CA SER A 109 -4.67 3.31 -35.00
C SER A 109 -4.85 4.83 -35.14
N GLY A 110 -5.50 5.50 -34.20
CA GLY A 110 -5.73 6.95 -34.23
C GLY A 110 -4.56 7.75 -33.67
N PRO A 111 -4.55 9.10 -33.87
CA PRO A 111 -3.54 9.95 -33.26
C PRO A 111 -3.71 9.95 -31.74
N SER A 112 -2.60 9.84 -31.01
CA SER A 112 -2.61 9.90 -29.55
C SER A 112 -3.11 11.26 -29.03
N ARG A 113 -3.62 11.31 -27.79
CA ARG A 113 -4.06 12.56 -27.14
C ARG A 113 -2.93 13.59 -27.09
N LEU A 114 -1.68 13.17 -26.83
CA LEU A 114 -0.51 14.03 -26.89
C LEU A 114 -0.27 14.56 -28.31
N ALA A 115 -0.45 13.74 -29.34
CA ALA A 115 -0.34 14.20 -30.73
C ALA A 115 -1.41 15.23 -31.07
N GLN A 116 -2.63 15.10 -30.53
CA GLN A 116 -3.69 16.11 -30.69
C GLN A 116 -3.34 17.41 -29.95
N ALA A 117 -2.77 17.34 -28.73
CA ALA A 117 -2.29 18.53 -28.01
C ALA A 117 -1.20 19.28 -28.78
N LYS A 118 -0.20 18.57 -29.31
CA LYS A 118 0.86 19.14 -30.15
C LYS A 118 0.26 19.77 -31.42
N LYS A 119 -0.64 19.05 -32.09
CA LYS A 119 -1.32 19.54 -33.30
C LYS A 119 -2.14 20.82 -33.04
N PHE A 120 -2.75 20.94 -31.85
CA PHE A 120 -3.46 22.16 -31.46
C PHE A 120 -2.49 23.36 -31.38
N VAL A 121 -1.32 23.19 -30.77
CA VAL A 121 -0.31 24.24 -30.67
C VAL A 121 0.23 24.60 -32.07
N ASP A 122 0.62 23.58 -32.85
CA ASP A 122 1.20 23.81 -34.20
C ASP A 122 0.15 24.34 -35.20
N GLY A 123 -1.08 23.84 -35.13
CA GLY A 123 -2.18 24.26 -36.00
C GLY A 123 -2.63 25.70 -35.77
N ASN A 124 -2.44 26.21 -34.56
CA ASN A 124 -2.77 27.57 -34.16
C ASN A 124 -1.52 28.46 -34.02
N ARG A 125 -0.49 28.21 -34.84
CA ARG A 125 0.83 28.85 -34.71
C ARG A 125 0.76 30.37 -34.63
N ARG A 126 -0.06 31.00 -35.48
CA ARG A 126 -0.22 32.50 -35.48
C ARG A 126 -0.73 33.01 -34.14
N TYR A 127 -1.64 32.30 -33.51
CA TYR A 127 -2.16 32.68 -32.20
C TYR A 127 -1.09 32.59 -31.11
N PHE A 128 -0.30 31.52 -31.11
CA PHE A 128 0.80 31.36 -30.15
C PHE A 128 1.96 32.34 -30.42
N ASP A 129 2.23 32.71 -31.70
CA ASP A 129 3.19 33.76 -32.04
C ASP A 129 2.73 35.11 -31.46
N ASP A 130 1.45 35.48 -31.62
CA ASP A 130 0.86 36.70 -31.05
C ASP A 130 0.88 36.70 -29.51
N LEU A 131 0.71 35.54 -28.87
CA LEU A 131 0.85 35.41 -27.43
C LEU A 131 2.31 35.62 -26.97
N GLU A 132 3.29 35.06 -27.67
CA GLU A 132 4.72 35.20 -27.36
C GLU A 132 5.22 36.64 -27.57
N GLU A 133 4.61 37.39 -28.51
CA GLU A 133 4.89 38.84 -28.68
C GLU A 133 4.34 39.68 -27.52
N LYS A 134 3.19 39.31 -26.96
CA LYS A 134 2.48 40.09 -25.94
C LYS A 134 2.80 39.69 -24.51
N PHE A 135 3.11 38.42 -24.27
CA PHE A 135 3.32 37.82 -22.95
C PHE A 135 4.66 37.10 -22.87
N GLN A 136 5.16 36.91 -21.66
CA GLN A 136 6.26 36.00 -21.43
C GLN A 136 5.69 34.58 -21.31
N VAL A 137 5.58 33.87 -22.45
CA VAL A 137 5.02 32.53 -22.48
C VAL A 137 6.04 31.50 -21.95
N ARG A 138 5.61 30.68 -21.01
CA ARG A 138 6.38 29.56 -20.45
C ARG A 138 5.64 28.26 -20.72
N TYR A 139 6.33 27.30 -21.31
CA TYR A 139 5.80 25.99 -21.63
C TYR A 139 6.25 24.99 -20.59
N PHE A 140 5.31 24.17 -20.09
CA PHE A 140 5.56 23.11 -19.14
C PHE A 140 5.01 21.79 -19.68
N ALA A 141 5.76 20.72 -19.50
CA ALA A 141 5.24 19.37 -19.58
C ALA A 141 4.90 18.95 -18.13
N PHE A 142 3.70 18.44 -17.91
CA PHE A 142 3.33 17.98 -16.57
C PHE A 142 2.79 16.56 -16.58
N ALA A 143 2.95 15.92 -15.44
CA ALA A 143 2.41 14.62 -15.08
C ALA A 143 2.16 14.64 -13.56
N GLU A 144 2.99 14.00 -12.76
CA GLU A 144 2.97 14.13 -11.29
C GLU A 144 3.47 15.52 -10.83
N SER A 145 4.36 16.14 -11.61
CA SER A 145 4.89 17.48 -11.37
C SER A 145 5.20 18.20 -12.71
N PRO A 146 5.18 19.54 -12.74
CA PRO A 146 5.50 20.29 -13.95
C PRO A 146 7.01 20.34 -14.18
N ARG A 147 7.41 20.22 -15.44
CA ARG A 147 8.77 20.41 -15.93
C ARG A 147 8.79 21.53 -16.98
N LEU A 148 9.61 22.56 -16.78
CA LEU A 148 9.78 23.64 -17.73
C LEU A 148 10.39 23.13 -19.04
N LEU A 149 9.79 23.50 -20.15
CA LEU A 149 10.30 23.20 -21.47
C LEU A 149 11.12 24.41 -22.00
N PRO A 150 12.14 24.17 -22.84
CA PRO A 150 12.96 25.26 -23.40
C PRO A 150 12.21 26.17 -24.38
N GLY A 151 11.04 25.72 -24.86
CA GLY A 151 10.19 26.43 -25.80
C GLY A 151 8.89 25.67 -26.07
N ARG A 152 8.30 25.90 -27.24
CA ARG A 152 7.11 25.12 -27.67
C ARG A 152 7.37 23.63 -27.67
N PRO A 153 6.35 22.80 -27.43
CA PRO A 153 6.51 21.36 -27.36
C PRO A 153 7.04 20.79 -28.67
N GLU A 154 8.20 20.11 -28.60
CA GLU A 154 8.81 19.48 -29.77
C GLU A 154 8.12 18.14 -30.11
N ALA A 155 8.34 17.67 -31.36
CA ALA A 155 7.88 16.36 -31.79
C ALA A 155 8.43 15.21 -30.92
N SER A 156 9.64 15.36 -30.36
CA SER A 156 10.33 14.42 -29.50
C SER A 156 9.74 14.28 -28.10
N LEU A 157 8.86 15.18 -27.67
CA LEU A 157 8.21 15.09 -26.35
C LEU A 157 7.36 13.82 -26.27
N ALA A 158 7.64 12.95 -25.30
CA ALA A 158 6.94 11.70 -25.06
C ALA A 158 6.07 11.79 -23.78
N ALA A 159 4.99 11.04 -23.75
CA ALA A 159 4.16 10.86 -22.58
C ALA A 159 4.68 9.65 -21.78
N THR A 160 5.32 9.90 -20.66
CA THR A 160 6.00 8.90 -19.83
C THR A 160 5.69 9.03 -18.33
N GLY A 161 4.79 9.95 -17.96
CA GLY A 161 4.44 10.19 -16.56
C GLY A 161 3.51 9.13 -16.03
N ALA A 162 3.83 8.56 -14.87
CA ALA A 162 3.08 7.47 -14.25
C ALA A 162 1.78 7.91 -13.53
N GLY A 163 1.54 9.23 -13.45
CA GLY A 163 0.32 9.81 -12.85
C GLY A 163 0.08 11.24 -13.31
N THR A 164 -1.15 11.72 -13.19
CA THR A 164 -1.55 13.09 -13.54
C THR A 164 -2.04 13.84 -12.30
N HIS A 165 -1.34 14.90 -11.92
CA HIS A 165 -1.67 15.77 -10.78
C HIS A 165 -1.91 17.20 -11.27
N ILE A 166 -3.13 17.50 -11.74
CA ILE A 166 -3.45 18.79 -12.39
C ILE A 166 -3.33 19.96 -11.39
N LEU A 167 -3.95 19.86 -10.23
CA LEU A 167 -4.01 20.94 -9.25
C LEU A 167 -2.63 21.27 -8.66
N GLU A 168 -1.85 20.24 -8.34
CA GLU A 168 -0.48 20.37 -7.86
C GLU A 168 0.41 20.98 -8.93
N SER A 169 0.30 20.51 -10.18
CA SER A 169 1.08 21.02 -11.30
C SER A 169 0.75 22.49 -11.63
N MET A 170 -0.51 22.90 -11.52
CA MET A 170 -0.91 24.32 -11.63
C MET A 170 -0.23 25.17 -10.55
N THR A 171 -0.26 24.71 -9.31
CA THR A 171 0.31 25.43 -8.16
C THR A 171 1.84 25.53 -8.26
N ASP A 172 2.50 24.46 -8.65
CA ASP A 172 3.96 24.42 -8.76
C ASP A 172 4.46 25.20 -9.99
N ALA A 173 3.71 25.18 -11.11
CA ALA A 173 4.00 26.06 -12.25
C ALA A 173 3.91 27.55 -11.87
N LEU A 174 2.94 27.94 -11.00
CA LEU A 174 2.88 29.30 -10.46
C LEU A 174 4.10 29.65 -9.61
N LYS A 175 4.58 28.73 -8.79
CA LYS A 175 5.81 28.94 -7.97
C LYS A 175 7.04 29.13 -8.86
N GLU A 176 7.13 28.36 -9.96
CA GLU A 176 8.22 28.48 -10.94
C GLU A 176 8.21 29.82 -11.71
N LEU A 177 7.03 30.41 -11.94
CA LEU A 177 6.91 31.74 -12.50
C LEU A 177 7.37 32.85 -11.53
N GLY A 178 7.52 32.53 -10.26
CA GLY A 178 8.02 33.42 -9.22
C GLY A 178 7.09 34.58 -8.90
N SER A 179 7.66 35.78 -8.66
CA SER A 179 6.91 36.99 -8.32
C SER A 179 6.35 37.78 -9.55
N GLN A 180 6.44 37.21 -10.74
CA GLN A 180 5.92 37.85 -11.95
C GLN A 180 4.38 37.80 -11.96
N PRO A 181 3.71 38.86 -12.40
CA PRO A 181 2.26 38.84 -12.52
C PRO A 181 1.84 37.85 -13.62
N VAL A 182 0.83 37.01 -13.37
CA VAL A 182 0.35 35.97 -14.27
C VAL A 182 -0.90 36.46 -15.01
N ALA A 183 -0.87 36.43 -16.35
CA ALA A 183 -1.99 36.79 -17.20
C ALA A 183 -3.04 35.70 -17.32
N GLY A 184 -2.62 34.43 -17.25
CA GLY A 184 -3.47 33.24 -17.35
C GLY A 184 -2.67 31.99 -17.44
N MET A 185 -3.38 30.87 -17.49
CA MET A 185 -2.84 29.53 -17.69
C MET A 185 -3.64 28.82 -18.77
N LEU A 186 -2.98 28.01 -19.60
CA LEU A 186 -3.60 27.14 -20.59
C LEU A 186 -3.17 25.72 -20.32
N ILE A 187 -4.11 24.83 -20.08
CA ILE A 187 -3.86 23.40 -19.82
C ILE A 187 -4.37 22.60 -21.02
N LEU A 188 -3.51 21.74 -21.57
CA LEU A 188 -3.87 20.80 -22.63
C LEU A 188 -3.73 19.38 -22.06
N GLY A 189 -4.83 18.63 -22.01
CA GLY A 189 -4.86 17.29 -21.45
C GLY A 189 -6.19 16.58 -21.70
N ASP A 190 -6.35 15.40 -21.16
CA ASP A 190 -7.56 14.59 -21.25
C ASP A 190 -8.51 14.80 -20.05
N GLY A 191 -8.05 15.53 -19.04
CA GLY A 191 -8.80 15.86 -17.83
C GLY A 191 -8.78 14.77 -16.76
N ALA A 192 -8.15 13.61 -17.01
CA ALA A 192 -7.95 12.61 -15.98
C ALA A 192 -6.99 13.17 -14.91
N ASP A 193 -7.28 12.89 -13.64
CA ASP A 193 -6.46 13.30 -12.50
C ASP A 193 -6.37 12.16 -11.49
N ASN A 194 -5.16 11.88 -11.02
CA ASN A 194 -4.87 10.88 -9.98
C ASN A 194 -4.50 11.53 -8.64
N GLY A 195 -4.45 12.88 -8.62
CA GLY A 195 -4.07 13.69 -7.46
C GLY A 195 -5.26 14.13 -6.60
N ARG A 196 -5.09 15.29 -5.94
CA ARG A 196 -6.09 15.88 -5.03
C ARG A 196 -7.38 16.30 -5.71
N LEU A 197 -7.30 16.73 -6.98
CA LEU A 197 -8.49 17.16 -7.72
C LEU A 197 -9.53 16.04 -7.82
N ARG A 198 -9.10 14.81 -8.17
CA ARG A 198 -9.97 13.63 -8.22
C ARG A 198 -10.67 13.39 -6.88
N GLN A 199 -9.93 13.49 -5.77
CA GLN A 199 -10.48 13.26 -4.43
C GLN A 199 -11.57 14.28 -4.10
N ILE A 200 -11.31 15.57 -4.40
CA ILE A 200 -12.24 16.67 -4.14
C ILE A 200 -13.51 16.54 -5.00
N LEU A 201 -13.35 16.26 -6.29
CA LEU A 201 -14.48 16.16 -7.22
C LEU A 201 -15.35 14.92 -6.94
N LYS A 202 -14.73 13.77 -6.63
CA LYS A 202 -15.50 12.57 -6.21
C LYS A 202 -16.24 12.80 -4.90
N ALA A 203 -15.60 13.38 -3.89
CA ALA A 203 -16.29 13.70 -2.63
C ALA A 203 -17.49 14.65 -2.83
N ARG A 204 -17.44 15.48 -3.88
CA ARG A 204 -18.54 16.39 -4.25
C ARG A 204 -19.68 15.67 -4.97
N GLU A 205 -19.38 14.68 -5.81
CA GLU A 205 -20.37 13.83 -6.47
C GLU A 205 -21.14 12.99 -5.44
N ASP A 206 -20.46 12.44 -4.43
CA ASP A 206 -21.05 11.65 -3.37
C ASP A 206 -21.95 12.47 -2.40
N GLN A 207 -21.67 13.78 -2.27
CA GLN A 207 -22.45 14.69 -1.43
C GLN A 207 -23.40 15.56 -2.28
N ALA A 208 -24.31 14.93 -2.99
CA ALA A 208 -25.26 15.55 -3.89
C ALA A 208 -25.96 16.77 -3.26
N GLY A 209 -25.53 17.99 -3.62
CA GLY A 209 -26.20 19.24 -3.26
C GLY A 209 -25.38 20.31 -2.54
N LEU A 210 -24.17 20.04 -2.03
CA LEU A 210 -23.31 21.09 -1.49
C LEU A 210 -22.39 21.63 -2.60
N ALA A 211 -22.62 22.88 -2.99
CA ALA A 211 -21.70 23.64 -3.86
C ALA A 211 -20.43 23.99 -3.07
N LEU A 212 -19.62 22.98 -2.75
CA LEU A 212 -18.29 23.18 -2.16
C LEU A 212 -17.39 23.82 -3.23
N ARG A 213 -17.07 25.10 -3.08
CA ARG A 213 -16.01 25.75 -3.85
C ARG A 213 -14.71 25.00 -3.58
N ILE A 214 -13.89 24.82 -4.60
CA ILE A 214 -12.52 24.31 -4.45
C ILE A 214 -11.66 25.51 -4.05
N PRO A 215 -11.22 25.63 -2.79
CA PRO A 215 -10.55 26.85 -2.32
C PRO A 215 -9.33 27.22 -3.16
N ASP A 216 -8.54 26.21 -3.53
CA ASP A 216 -7.32 26.37 -4.32
C ASP A 216 -7.59 26.92 -5.73
N LEU A 217 -8.76 26.65 -6.34
CA LEU A 217 -9.16 27.17 -7.64
C LEU A 217 -9.87 28.54 -7.52
N ALA A 218 -10.66 28.75 -6.48
CA ALA A 218 -11.37 30.01 -6.28
C ALA A 218 -10.43 31.19 -5.97
N GLU A 219 -9.28 30.90 -5.34
CA GLU A 219 -8.24 31.88 -5.05
C GLU A 219 -7.15 31.97 -6.11
N PHE A 220 -7.29 31.24 -7.22
CA PHE A 220 -6.29 31.23 -8.28
C PHE A 220 -6.14 32.62 -8.93
N PRO A 221 -4.91 33.15 -9.07
CA PRO A 221 -4.68 34.56 -9.36
C PRO A 221 -5.03 34.99 -10.80
N ALA A 222 -5.28 34.01 -11.69
CA ALA A 222 -5.49 34.24 -13.11
C ALA A 222 -6.48 33.23 -13.71
N PRO A 223 -7.15 33.57 -14.85
CA PRO A 223 -8.02 32.64 -15.54
C PRO A 223 -7.23 31.43 -16.06
N VAL A 224 -7.79 30.22 -15.88
CA VAL A 224 -7.23 28.98 -16.41
C VAL A 224 -8.13 28.50 -17.55
N HIS A 225 -7.60 28.49 -18.75
CA HIS A 225 -8.26 27.90 -19.90
C HIS A 225 -7.82 26.44 -20.03
N THR A 226 -8.73 25.58 -20.47
CA THR A 226 -8.43 24.16 -20.67
C THR A 226 -8.77 23.72 -22.09
N VAL A 227 -7.96 22.83 -22.62
CA VAL A 227 -8.14 22.24 -23.96
C VAL A 227 -8.24 20.74 -23.79
N LEU A 228 -9.41 20.19 -24.08
CA LEU A 228 -9.65 18.75 -24.05
C LEU A 228 -9.02 18.07 -25.27
N CYS A 229 -8.12 17.14 -25.05
CA CYS A 229 -7.47 16.32 -26.06
C CYS A 229 -8.12 14.93 -26.07
N GLY A 230 -8.84 14.61 -27.14
CA GLY A 230 -9.61 13.37 -27.31
C GLY A 230 -11.11 13.61 -27.50
N LYS A 231 -11.82 12.54 -27.92
CA LYS A 231 -13.28 12.54 -28.13
C LYS A 231 -13.93 11.53 -27.23
N PRO A 232 -14.68 11.96 -26.20
CA PRO A 232 -15.33 11.03 -25.25
C PRO A 232 -16.24 10.01 -25.92
N GLU A 233 -16.91 10.38 -27.01
CA GLU A 233 -17.88 9.56 -27.71
C GLU A 233 -17.25 8.38 -28.50
N ALA A 234 -15.94 8.45 -28.76
CA ALA A 234 -15.21 7.43 -29.52
C ALA A 234 -14.42 6.45 -28.63
N LEU A 235 -14.42 6.66 -27.33
CA LEU A 235 -13.67 5.83 -26.40
C LEU A 235 -14.40 4.54 -26.10
N HIS A 236 -13.71 3.39 -26.33
CA HIS A 236 -14.14 2.05 -25.94
C HIS A 236 -13.06 1.42 -25.07
N ASP A 237 -13.43 0.98 -23.87
CA ASP A 237 -12.50 0.35 -22.92
C ASP A 237 -13.22 -0.52 -21.91
N LEU A 238 -12.65 -1.68 -21.59
CA LEU A 238 -13.12 -2.59 -20.54
C LEU A 238 -11.98 -2.90 -19.58
N ALA A 239 -12.10 -2.45 -18.35
CA ALA A 239 -11.05 -2.56 -17.34
C ALA A 239 -11.49 -3.34 -16.11
N ILE A 240 -10.57 -4.10 -15.52
CA ILE A 240 -10.67 -4.62 -14.15
C ILE A 240 -10.06 -3.57 -13.23
N THR A 241 -10.89 -2.81 -12.50
CA THR A 241 -10.42 -1.70 -11.67
C THR A 241 -10.06 -2.12 -10.26
N GLU A 242 -10.73 -3.13 -9.73
CA GLU A 242 -10.54 -3.56 -8.34
C GLU A 242 -10.91 -5.04 -8.18
N ALA A 243 -10.16 -5.75 -7.35
CA ALA A 243 -10.50 -7.07 -6.85
C ALA A 243 -10.37 -7.07 -5.33
N VAL A 244 -11.49 -7.14 -4.63
CA VAL A 244 -11.53 -7.19 -3.16
C VAL A 244 -11.68 -8.63 -2.72
N HIS A 245 -10.73 -9.10 -1.94
CA HIS A 245 -10.68 -10.46 -1.43
C HIS A 245 -9.97 -10.50 -0.07
N ASP A 246 -10.15 -11.59 0.66
CA ASP A 246 -9.41 -11.82 1.92
C ASP A 246 -7.94 -12.15 1.61
N GLU A 247 -7.04 -11.90 2.56
CA GLU A 247 -5.59 -12.14 2.40
C GLU A 247 -5.25 -13.63 2.32
N TYR A 248 -6.10 -14.50 2.87
CA TYR A 248 -5.93 -15.94 2.85
C TYR A 248 -7.24 -16.66 2.59
N GLY A 249 -7.14 -17.80 1.92
CA GLY A 249 -8.25 -18.72 1.69
C GLY A 249 -7.99 -20.07 2.35
N PHE A 250 -9.01 -20.92 2.40
CA PHE A 250 -8.88 -22.28 2.91
C PHE A 250 -9.07 -23.30 1.78
N VAL A 251 -8.23 -24.34 1.79
CA VAL A 251 -8.36 -25.43 0.82
C VAL A 251 -9.71 -26.12 0.99
N HIS A 252 -10.33 -26.47 -0.13
CA HIS A 252 -11.67 -27.09 -0.22
C HIS A 252 -12.85 -26.22 0.27
N ASN A 253 -12.60 -24.98 0.67
CA ASN A 253 -13.65 -24.03 1.02
C ASN A 253 -13.85 -23.01 -0.10
N PRO A 254 -15.10 -22.55 -0.36
CA PRO A 254 -15.36 -21.51 -1.33
C PRO A 254 -14.67 -20.20 -0.93
N PHE A 255 -13.95 -19.62 -1.87
CA PHE A 255 -13.28 -18.32 -1.71
C PHE A 255 -13.95 -17.30 -2.62
N LEU A 256 -14.37 -16.18 -2.06
CA LEU A 256 -15.13 -15.15 -2.75
C LEU A 256 -14.23 -13.97 -3.13
N ILE A 257 -14.27 -13.58 -4.39
CA ILE A 257 -13.62 -12.38 -4.93
C ILE A 257 -14.71 -11.44 -5.43
N LYS A 258 -14.69 -10.19 -4.97
CA LYS A 258 -15.55 -9.13 -5.50
C LYS A 258 -14.74 -8.35 -6.53
N VAL A 259 -15.16 -8.39 -7.77
CA VAL A 259 -14.47 -7.75 -8.90
C VAL A 259 -15.30 -6.58 -9.39
N LYS A 260 -14.67 -5.42 -9.57
CA LYS A 260 -15.28 -4.27 -10.21
C LYS A 260 -14.76 -4.16 -11.64
N LEU A 261 -15.68 -4.26 -12.58
CA LEU A 261 -15.44 -4.04 -13.99
C LEU A 261 -15.91 -2.63 -14.35
N LYS A 262 -15.09 -1.87 -15.02
CA LYS A 262 -15.44 -0.56 -15.57
C LYS A 262 -15.52 -0.68 -17.08
N SER A 263 -16.62 -0.21 -17.67
CA SER A 263 -16.82 -0.18 -19.13
C SER A 263 -17.04 1.24 -19.60
N ALA A 264 -16.27 1.66 -20.61
CA ALA A 264 -16.46 2.91 -21.34
C ALA A 264 -16.84 2.58 -22.78
N GLY A 265 -17.91 3.21 -23.29
CA GLY A 265 -18.42 2.91 -24.62
C GLY A 265 -19.31 1.66 -24.70
N ARG A 266 -19.68 1.27 -25.93
CA ARG A 266 -20.60 0.17 -26.18
C ARG A 266 -19.84 -1.07 -26.65
N PHE A 267 -19.74 -2.07 -25.78
CA PHE A 267 -19.19 -3.39 -26.07
C PHE A 267 -20.30 -4.45 -26.24
N ALA A 268 -19.91 -5.69 -26.15
CA ALA A 268 -20.85 -6.80 -26.02
C ALA A 268 -21.68 -6.70 -24.74
N ASP A 269 -22.93 -7.08 -24.75
CA ASP A 269 -23.79 -7.07 -23.56
C ASP A 269 -23.31 -8.06 -22.48
N ARG A 270 -22.46 -9.05 -22.86
CA ARG A 270 -21.90 -10.08 -21.98
C ARG A 270 -20.43 -10.29 -22.25
N VAL A 271 -19.66 -10.39 -21.17
CA VAL A 271 -18.22 -10.63 -21.19
C VAL A 271 -17.86 -11.77 -20.24
N ALA A 272 -16.85 -12.57 -20.60
CA ALA A 272 -16.35 -13.65 -19.76
C ALA A 272 -15.30 -13.11 -18.80
N LEU A 273 -15.59 -13.11 -17.50
CA LEU A 273 -14.58 -12.89 -16.45
C LEU A 273 -13.97 -14.25 -16.08
N THR A 274 -12.67 -14.38 -16.25
CA THR A 274 -11.93 -15.62 -16.07
C THR A 274 -10.90 -15.48 -14.96
N LEU A 275 -10.82 -16.48 -14.07
CA LEU A 275 -9.77 -16.63 -13.05
C LEU A 275 -8.81 -17.71 -13.49
N LYS A 276 -7.51 -17.38 -13.54
CA LYS A 276 -6.42 -18.27 -13.93
C LYS A 276 -5.39 -18.43 -12.81
N SER A 277 -4.67 -19.54 -12.83
CA SER A 277 -3.43 -19.75 -12.09
C SER A 277 -2.38 -20.25 -13.08
N GLY A 278 -1.42 -19.39 -13.44
CA GLY A 278 -0.60 -19.60 -14.62
C GLY A 278 -1.49 -19.71 -15.88
N ASP A 279 -1.28 -20.75 -16.69
CA ASP A 279 -2.07 -20.99 -17.90
C ASP A 279 -3.38 -21.74 -17.62
N GLN A 280 -3.61 -22.23 -16.42
CA GLN A 280 -4.79 -23.02 -16.08
C GLN A 280 -5.97 -22.11 -15.73
N VAL A 281 -7.08 -22.26 -16.48
CA VAL A 281 -8.37 -21.65 -16.15
C VAL A 281 -9.00 -22.41 -14.98
N LEU A 282 -9.30 -21.70 -13.90
CA LEU A 282 -9.95 -22.25 -12.70
C LEU A 282 -11.46 -22.08 -12.74
N VAL A 283 -11.91 -20.88 -13.07
CA VAL A 283 -13.32 -20.50 -13.18
C VAL A 283 -13.48 -19.48 -14.29
N SER A 284 -14.57 -19.58 -15.04
CA SER A 284 -15.01 -18.58 -16.00
C SER A 284 -16.50 -18.30 -15.78
N ARG A 285 -16.85 -17.02 -15.70
CA ARG A 285 -18.23 -16.57 -15.48
C ARG A 285 -18.61 -15.52 -16.51
N GLU A 286 -19.74 -15.73 -17.19
CA GLU A 286 -20.33 -14.69 -18.04
C GLU A 286 -20.96 -13.60 -17.17
N VAL A 287 -20.62 -12.37 -17.46
CA VAL A 287 -21.08 -11.16 -16.79
C VAL A 287 -21.85 -10.29 -17.75
N GLU A 288 -23.06 -9.90 -17.39
CA GLU A 288 -23.82 -8.87 -18.10
C GLU A 288 -23.31 -7.50 -17.65
N LEU A 289 -22.84 -6.68 -18.60
CA LEU A 289 -22.42 -5.33 -18.33
C LEU A 289 -23.63 -4.41 -18.27
N ASP A 290 -23.74 -3.62 -17.19
CA ASP A 290 -24.78 -2.60 -17.11
C ASP A 290 -24.33 -1.37 -17.90
N LEU A 291 -24.80 -1.27 -19.14
CA LEU A 291 -24.48 -0.17 -20.07
C LEU A 291 -24.99 1.21 -19.60
N LYS A 292 -25.76 1.27 -18.51
CA LYS A 292 -26.22 2.52 -17.88
C LYS A 292 -25.32 2.97 -16.75
N GLN A 293 -24.50 2.08 -16.21
CA GLN A 293 -23.56 2.36 -15.13
C GLN A 293 -22.15 2.10 -15.67
N GLU A 294 -21.24 3.01 -15.41
CA GLU A 294 -19.83 2.86 -15.80
C GLU A 294 -19.16 1.67 -15.09
N THR A 295 -19.71 1.20 -13.99
CA THR A 295 -19.10 0.15 -13.15
C THR A 295 -20.08 -0.96 -12.85
N THR A 296 -19.67 -2.21 -13.10
CA THR A 296 -20.41 -3.43 -12.77
C THR A 296 -19.67 -4.22 -11.70
N GLU A 297 -20.32 -4.51 -10.57
CA GLU A 297 -19.75 -5.39 -9.53
C GLU A 297 -20.12 -6.84 -9.78
N VAL A 298 -19.11 -7.72 -9.76
CA VAL A 298 -19.26 -9.16 -9.97
C VAL A 298 -18.67 -9.91 -8.79
N LYS A 299 -19.40 -10.90 -8.28
CA LYS A 299 -18.90 -11.84 -7.27
C LYS A 299 -18.47 -13.11 -7.98
N LEU A 300 -17.20 -13.45 -7.86
CA LEU A 300 -16.61 -14.67 -8.38
C LEU A 300 -16.21 -15.58 -7.22
N ASP A 301 -16.70 -16.81 -7.21
CA ASP A 301 -16.34 -17.81 -6.22
C ASP A 301 -15.56 -18.96 -6.87
N PHE A 302 -14.52 -19.41 -6.20
CA PHE A 302 -13.80 -20.62 -6.58
C PHE A 302 -13.33 -21.37 -5.34
N THR A 303 -13.03 -22.66 -5.49
CA THR A 303 -12.56 -23.51 -4.39
C THR A 303 -11.11 -23.89 -4.62
N PRO A 304 -10.17 -23.37 -3.82
CA PRO A 304 -8.76 -23.75 -3.89
C PRO A 304 -8.60 -25.25 -3.56
N ARG A 305 -7.76 -25.94 -4.32
CA ARG A 305 -7.54 -27.39 -4.15
C ARG A 305 -6.19 -27.75 -3.53
N LYS A 306 -5.25 -26.81 -3.47
CA LYS A 306 -3.90 -27.03 -2.95
C LYS A 306 -3.54 -25.98 -1.92
N VAL A 307 -2.83 -26.40 -0.87
CA VAL A 307 -2.25 -25.51 0.15
C VAL A 307 -0.97 -24.89 -0.43
N GLY A 308 -0.73 -23.62 -0.10
CA GLY A 308 0.46 -22.89 -0.55
C GLY A 308 0.15 -21.46 -0.93
N GLU A 309 1.12 -20.76 -1.46
CA GLU A 309 0.97 -19.41 -1.98
C GLU A 309 0.90 -19.46 -3.51
N PHE A 310 -0.15 -18.88 -4.07
CA PHE A 310 -0.44 -18.89 -5.50
C PHE A 310 -0.68 -17.49 -6.02
N LEU A 311 -0.22 -17.21 -7.24
CA LEU A 311 -0.59 -16.02 -7.99
C LEU A 311 -1.82 -16.35 -8.85
N TYR A 312 -2.90 -15.63 -8.60
CA TYR A 312 -4.12 -15.72 -9.39
C TYR A 312 -4.25 -14.49 -10.28
N THR A 313 -4.74 -14.69 -11.50
CA THR A 313 -4.95 -13.63 -12.48
C THR A 313 -6.42 -13.63 -12.91
N LEU A 314 -7.07 -12.49 -12.71
CA LEU A 314 -8.37 -12.18 -13.31
C LEU A 314 -8.14 -11.62 -14.70
N GLU A 315 -8.92 -12.05 -15.65
CA GLU A 315 -8.80 -11.64 -17.05
C GLU A 315 -10.20 -11.47 -17.69
N VAL A 316 -10.35 -10.40 -18.47
CA VAL A 316 -11.47 -10.19 -19.38
C VAL A 316 -10.96 -10.18 -20.82
N PRO A 317 -11.82 -10.52 -21.83
CA PRO A 317 -11.41 -10.52 -23.23
C PRO A 317 -11.00 -9.12 -23.69
N VAL A 318 -10.00 -9.06 -24.56
CA VAL A 318 -9.61 -7.83 -25.27
C VAL A 318 -10.48 -7.70 -26.53
N PHE A 319 -11.16 -6.57 -26.70
CA PHE A 319 -11.98 -6.28 -27.85
C PHE A 319 -11.23 -5.44 -28.89
N ALA A 320 -11.55 -5.60 -30.15
CA ALA A 320 -10.97 -4.79 -31.22
C ALA A 320 -11.36 -3.32 -31.05
N GLY A 321 -10.37 -2.42 -30.95
CA GLY A 321 -10.59 -0.98 -30.79
C GLY A 321 -10.64 -0.49 -29.35
N GLU A 322 -10.33 -1.32 -28.37
CA GLU A 322 -10.11 -0.88 -26.97
C GLU A 322 -8.99 0.15 -26.88
N ALA A 323 -9.13 1.07 -25.93
CA ALA A 323 -8.13 2.09 -25.67
C ALA A 323 -6.87 1.49 -25.05
N SER A 324 -7.00 0.47 -24.19
CA SER A 324 -5.90 -0.25 -23.57
C SER A 324 -6.25 -1.72 -23.37
N ASP A 325 -5.29 -2.62 -23.61
CA ASP A 325 -5.38 -4.05 -23.25
C ASP A 325 -4.69 -4.35 -21.91
N LEU A 326 -4.03 -3.36 -21.35
CA LEU A 326 -3.21 -3.50 -20.14
C LEU A 326 -4.03 -3.59 -18.85
N ASN A 327 -5.25 -3.05 -18.86
CA ASN A 327 -6.19 -3.02 -17.74
C ASN A 327 -7.23 -4.16 -17.77
N ASN A 328 -7.15 -5.05 -18.78
CA ASN A 328 -7.98 -6.26 -18.89
C ASN A 328 -7.51 -7.38 -17.97
N ARG A 329 -6.38 -7.23 -17.27
CA ARG A 329 -5.79 -8.23 -16.39
C ARG A 329 -5.42 -7.63 -15.04
N LEU A 330 -5.74 -8.38 -13.97
CA LEU A 330 -5.36 -8.04 -12.62
C LEU A 330 -4.89 -9.29 -11.88
N SER A 331 -3.64 -9.29 -11.42
CA SER A 331 -3.09 -10.40 -10.65
C SER A 331 -3.03 -10.08 -9.17
N PHE A 332 -3.17 -11.10 -8.33
CA PHE A 332 -3.05 -10.98 -6.89
C PHE A 332 -2.51 -12.27 -6.27
N PRO A 333 -1.65 -12.18 -5.25
CA PRO A 333 -1.20 -13.34 -4.48
C PRO A 333 -2.26 -13.74 -3.47
N LEU A 334 -2.51 -15.04 -3.34
CA LEU A 334 -3.38 -15.63 -2.33
C LEU A 334 -2.67 -16.74 -1.58
N ARG A 335 -2.66 -16.66 -0.27
CA ARG A 335 -2.19 -17.73 0.61
C ARG A 335 -3.33 -18.67 0.94
N VAL A 336 -3.24 -19.92 0.49
CA VAL A 336 -4.22 -20.95 0.77
C VAL A 336 -3.74 -21.79 1.94
N LEU A 337 -4.52 -21.77 3.01
CA LEU A 337 -4.26 -22.48 4.25
C LEU A 337 -5.16 -23.71 4.39
N ARG A 338 -4.85 -24.59 5.32
CA ARG A 338 -5.78 -25.64 5.74
C ARG A 338 -6.71 -25.09 6.82
N ASP A 339 -8.00 -25.36 6.68
CA ASP A 339 -8.99 -25.00 7.68
C ASP A 339 -8.83 -25.88 8.92
N LYS A 340 -8.72 -27.21 8.69
CA LYS A 340 -8.52 -28.21 9.74
C LYS A 340 -7.49 -29.25 9.32
N VAL A 341 -6.70 -29.68 10.29
CA VAL A 341 -5.79 -30.80 10.14
C VAL A 341 -6.56 -32.09 10.37
N ARG A 342 -6.55 -32.99 9.40
CA ARG A 342 -7.22 -34.29 9.50
C ARG A 342 -6.27 -35.34 10.09
N VAL A 343 -6.64 -35.86 11.24
CA VAL A 343 -5.85 -36.86 11.98
C VAL A 343 -6.59 -38.18 12.01
N LEU A 344 -5.92 -39.22 11.53
CA LEU A 344 -6.37 -40.61 11.67
C LEU A 344 -5.71 -41.24 12.89
N TYR A 345 -6.49 -41.67 13.88
CA TYR A 345 -5.99 -42.26 15.10
C TYR A 345 -6.46 -43.72 15.24
N ILE A 346 -5.53 -44.65 15.11
CA ILE A 346 -5.79 -46.11 15.18
C ILE A 346 -5.22 -46.63 16.48
N VAL A 347 -6.08 -47.23 17.30
CA VAL A 347 -5.77 -47.74 18.65
C VAL A 347 -6.00 -49.23 18.67
N GLY A 348 -4.94 -49.99 18.92
CA GLY A 348 -5.02 -51.43 19.07
C GLY A 348 -5.59 -51.83 20.42
N ASN A 349 -4.92 -51.46 21.49
CA ASN A 349 -5.40 -51.69 22.86
C ASN A 349 -5.68 -50.35 23.54
N PRO A 350 -6.84 -50.18 24.19
CA PRO A 350 -7.16 -48.95 24.93
C PRO A 350 -6.17 -48.71 26.07
N SER A 351 -5.75 -47.47 26.27
CA SER A 351 -4.88 -47.03 27.33
C SER A 351 -5.31 -45.66 27.89
N TRP A 352 -4.80 -45.29 29.06
CA TRP A 352 -5.02 -43.96 29.59
C TRP A 352 -4.36 -42.87 28.70
N ASP A 353 -3.27 -43.21 28.08
CA ASP A 353 -2.55 -42.31 27.18
C ASP A 353 -3.42 -41.93 25.97
N GLU A 354 -4.06 -42.91 25.35
CA GLU A 354 -5.03 -42.70 24.27
C GLU A 354 -6.14 -41.74 24.70
N ARG A 355 -6.74 -42.01 25.86
CA ARG A 355 -7.86 -41.20 26.36
C ARG A 355 -7.47 -39.72 26.48
N PHE A 356 -6.33 -39.42 27.06
CA PHE A 356 -5.90 -38.04 27.28
C PHE A 356 -5.44 -37.38 25.99
N LEU A 357 -4.70 -38.09 25.13
CA LEU A 357 -4.26 -37.55 23.84
C LEU A 357 -5.46 -37.25 22.91
N ARG A 358 -6.41 -38.15 22.83
CA ARG A 358 -7.64 -37.95 22.08
C ARG A 358 -8.45 -36.77 22.61
N MET A 359 -8.55 -36.60 23.92
CA MET A 359 -9.22 -35.45 24.53
C MET A 359 -8.49 -34.14 24.19
N ALA A 360 -7.16 -34.15 24.21
CA ALA A 360 -6.35 -32.97 23.84
C ALA A 360 -6.59 -32.60 22.38
N MET A 361 -6.56 -33.55 21.46
CA MET A 361 -6.83 -33.30 20.03
C MET A 361 -8.27 -32.84 19.78
N LYS A 362 -9.27 -33.42 20.41
CA LYS A 362 -10.68 -33.01 20.29
C LYS A 362 -10.97 -31.60 20.82
N ARG A 363 -10.18 -31.10 21.76
CA ARG A 363 -10.29 -29.73 22.26
C ARG A 363 -9.70 -28.69 21.30
N ASN A 364 -8.85 -29.12 20.40
CA ASN A 364 -8.26 -28.23 19.41
C ASN A 364 -9.23 -28.04 18.20
N PRO A 365 -9.80 -26.85 17.99
CA PRO A 365 -10.77 -26.62 16.91
C PRO A 365 -10.17 -26.78 15.51
N SER A 366 -8.84 -26.68 15.40
CA SER A 366 -8.12 -26.85 14.12
C SER A 366 -7.83 -28.33 13.80
N VAL A 367 -8.30 -29.29 14.61
CA VAL A 367 -8.10 -30.72 14.38
C VAL A 367 -9.42 -31.40 14.07
N ASP A 368 -9.48 -32.07 12.93
CA ASP A 368 -10.54 -33.02 12.57
C ASP A 368 -10.05 -34.44 12.84
N LEU A 369 -10.54 -35.04 13.93
CA LEU A 369 -10.06 -36.28 14.43
C LEU A 369 -10.99 -37.45 14.10
N VAL A 370 -10.50 -38.40 13.31
CA VAL A 370 -11.12 -39.69 13.06
C VAL A 370 -10.41 -40.77 13.88
N SER A 371 -11.09 -41.40 14.84
CA SER A 371 -10.51 -42.41 15.73
C SER A 371 -11.15 -43.78 15.52
N PHE A 372 -10.33 -44.78 15.34
CA PHE A 372 -10.74 -46.18 15.32
C PHE A 372 -10.16 -46.92 16.50
N TYR A 373 -11.04 -47.61 17.21
CA TYR A 373 -10.68 -48.51 18.32
C TYR A 373 -10.85 -49.92 17.85
N ILE A 374 -9.80 -50.71 17.97
CA ILE A 374 -9.86 -52.14 17.68
C ILE A 374 -10.01 -52.83 19.00
N LEU A 375 -11.26 -53.03 19.43
CA LEU A 375 -11.63 -53.61 20.72
C LEU A 375 -11.69 -55.15 20.70
N ARG A 376 -11.53 -55.73 19.50
CA ARG A 376 -11.67 -57.15 19.29
C ARG A 376 -10.58 -57.65 18.36
N GLU A 377 -9.97 -58.77 18.73
CA GLU A 377 -8.99 -59.48 17.94
C GLU A 377 -9.68 -60.49 17.01
N TYR A 378 -9.02 -60.86 15.92
CA TYR A 378 -9.52 -61.87 14.97
C TYR A 378 -9.69 -63.25 15.64
N GLN A 379 -8.93 -63.53 16.71
CA GLN A 379 -8.94 -64.77 17.46
C GLN A 379 -10.01 -64.80 18.57
N ASP A 380 -10.62 -63.66 18.88
CA ASP A 380 -11.69 -63.58 19.87
C ASP A 380 -12.97 -64.18 19.30
N ASP A 381 -13.40 -65.33 19.84
CA ASP A 381 -14.72 -65.87 19.54
C ASP A 381 -15.78 -64.96 20.16
N PRO A 382 -16.62 -64.29 19.37
CA PRO A 382 -17.59 -63.34 19.91
C PRO A 382 -18.74 -64.03 20.64
N MET A 383 -18.83 -65.37 20.56
CA MET A 383 -19.99 -66.17 21.06
C MET A 383 -21.35 -65.56 20.60
N ALA A 384 -21.35 -64.81 19.52
CA ALA A 384 -22.52 -64.19 18.93
C ALA A 384 -22.43 -64.22 17.37
N PRO A 385 -23.56 -64.39 16.64
CA PRO A 385 -23.61 -64.26 15.20
C PRO A 385 -23.11 -62.92 14.72
N GLN A 386 -22.48 -62.88 13.54
CA GLN A 386 -21.88 -61.65 12.97
C GLN A 386 -22.90 -60.50 12.75
N ASP A 387 -24.14 -60.85 12.50
CA ASP A 387 -25.27 -59.92 12.30
C ASP A 387 -25.81 -59.30 13.58
N GLU A 388 -25.47 -59.86 14.75
CA GLU A 388 -25.80 -59.30 16.07
C GLU A 388 -24.69 -58.41 16.63
N LEU A 389 -23.53 -58.30 15.97
CA LEU A 389 -22.40 -57.53 16.43
C LEU A 389 -22.61 -56.06 16.10
N ALA A 390 -22.82 -55.26 17.12
CA ALA A 390 -23.00 -53.81 17.01
C ALA A 390 -21.72 -53.02 16.62
N LEU A 391 -20.59 -53.68 16.40
CA LEU A 391 -19.32 -53.04 16.07
C LEU A 391 -19.12 -53.04 14.55
N ILE A 392 -18.95 -51.86 13.97
CA ILE A 392 -18.56 -51.69 12.59
C ILE A 392 -17.16 -52.29 12.41
N PRO A 393 -16.96 -53.25 11.48
CA PRO A 393 -15.63 -53.77 11.21
C PRO A 393 -14.71 -52.65 10.75
N PHE A 394 -13.44 -52.70 11.20
CA PHE A 394 -12.44 -51.72 10.82
C PHE A 394 -12.32 -51.64 9.29
N PRO A 395 -12.64 -50.49 8.64
CA PRO A 395 -12.78 -50.39 7.21
C PRO A 395 -11.42 -50.28 6.51
N THR A 396 -10.56 -51.25 6.70
CA THR A 396 -9.16 -51.27 6.30
C THR A 396 -8.95 -50.90 4.84
N GLN A 397 -9.67 -51.59 3.93
CA GLN A 397 -9.51 -51.35 2.48
C GLN A 397 -9.81 -49.92 2.13
N LYS A 398 -11.01 -49.42 2.43
CA LYS A 398 -11.42 -48.06 2.09
C LYS A 398 -10.48 -47.02 2.71
N LEU A 399 -10.10 -47.22 3.95
CA LEU A 399 -9.26 -46.30 4.73
C LEU A 399 -7.86 -46.11 4.09
N PHE A 400 -7.19 -47.23 3.73
CA PHE A 400 -5.81 -47.17 3.23
C PHE A 400 -5.73 -46.96 1.70
N THR A 401 -6.74 -47.37 0.90
CA THR A 401 -6.68 -47.17 -0.54
C THR A 401 -7.31 -45.86 -1.02
N GLU A 402 -8.36 -45.38 -0.34
CA GLU A 402 -9.13 -44.22 -0.80
C GLU A 402 -8.94 -42.99 0.09
N GLU A 403 -9.03 -43.19 1.43
CA GLU A 403 -9.10 -42.09 2.39
C GLU A 403 -7.73 -41.64 2.93
N LEU A 404 -6.72 -42.49 2.96
CA LEU A 404 -5.40 -42.19 3.51
C LEU A 404 -4.80 -40.89 2.95
N PRO A 405 -4.94 -40.55 1.64
CA PRO A 405 -4.44 -39.29 1.11
C PRO A 405 -5.12 -38.04 1.66
N ASN A 406 -6.27 -38.16 2.29
CA ASN A 406 -7.05 -37.07 2.86
C ASN A 406 -6.65 -36.74 4.29
N PHE A 407 -5.80 -37.56 4.93
CA PHE A 407 -5.27 -37.33 6.26
C PHE A 407 -3.90 -36.65 6.18
N ASP A 408 -3.58 -35.86 7.19
CA ASP A 408 -2.30 -35.17 7.36
C ASP A 408 -1.37 -35.92 8.29
N LEU A 409 -1.96 -36.64 9.29
CA LEU A 409 -1.26 -37.39 10.30
C LEU A 409 -1.99 -38.70 10.55
N VAL A 410 -1.22 -39.79 10.59
CA VAL A 410 -1.69 -41.11 11.04
C VAL A 410 -1.01 -41.45 12.38
N ILE A 411 -1.80 -41.79 13.38
CA ILE A 411 -1.33 -42.16 14.71
C ILE A 411 -1.66 -43.64 14.93
N PHE A 412 -0.63 -44.43 15.20
CA PHE A 412 -0.77 -45.80 15.69
C PHE A 412 -0.41 -45.86 17.15
N GLN A 413 -1.31 -46.32 17.97
CA GLN A 413 -1.04 -46.52 19.40
C GLN A 413 -1.31 -47.93 19.82
N ASN A 414 -0.31 -48.57 20.47
CA ASN A 414 -0.39 -49.94 20.97
C ASN A 414 -1.01 -50.87 19.94
N PHE A 415 -0.55 -50.76 18.69
CA PHE A 415 -1.17 -51.37 17.52
C PHE A 415 -0.21 -52.31 16.79
N PHE A 416 -0.70 -53.51 16.51
CA PHE A 416 -0.01 -54.53 15.75
C PHE A 416 -0.69 -54.70 14.37
N GLY A 417 -0.08 -54.18 13.34
CA GLY A 417 -0.69 -54.11 12.03
C GLY A 417 -0.94 -55.45 11.33
N MET A 418 -0.16 -56.50 11.65
CA MET A 418 -0.27 -57.81 11.01
C MET A 418 -1.63 -58.47 11.20
N GLU A 419 -2.35 -58.17 12.26
CA GLU A 419 -3.67 -58.76 12.54
C GLU A 419 -4.78 -58.16 11.69
N TYR A 420 -4.62 -56.88 11.25
CA TYR A 420 -5.69 -56.11 10.67
C TYR A 420 -5.38 -55.57 9.25
N LEU A 421 -4.10 -55.52 8.90
CA LEU A 421 -3.64 -54.90 7.66
C LEU A 421 -2.99 -55.92 6.75
N LEU A 422 -3.18 -55.78 5.42
CA LEU A 422 -2.42 -56.51 4.43
C LEU A 422 -1.08 -55.82 4.17
N PRO A 423 0.01 -56.52 3.80
CA PRO A 423 1.33 -55.92 3.52
C PRO A 423 1.28 -54.75 2.53
N GLN A 424 0.38 -54.82 1.56
CA GLN A 424 0.17 -53.75 0.58
C GLN A 424 -0.22 -52.39 1.22
N TYR A 425 -0.94 -52.40 2.34
CA TYR A 425 -1.33 -51.17 3.03
C TYR A 425 -0.15 -50.55 3.77
N MET A 426 0.80 -51.34 4.22
CA MET A 426 2.07 -50.82 4.77
C MET A 426 2.91 -50.15 3.71
N MET A 427 2.88 -50.64 2.45
CA MET A 427 3.54 -49.98 1.33
C MET A 427 2.86 -48.63 0.99
N LEU A 428 1.53 -48.59 1.01
CA LEU A 428 0.78 -47.35 0.79
C LEU A 428 1.07 -46.33 1.89
N LEU A 429 1.19 -46.77 3.14
CA LEU A 429 1.56 -45.89 4.27
C LEU A 429 2.99 -45.35 4.14
N ARG A 430 3.94 -46.19 3.72
CA ARG A 430 5.31 -45.72 3.39
C ARG A 430 5.30 -44.64 2.29
N ASP A 431 4.58 -44.87 1.22
CA ASP A 431 4.51 -43.94 0.09
C ASP A 431 3.74 -42.66 0.46
N TYR A 432 2.73 -42.77 1.32
CA TYR A 432 2.05 -41.64 1.91
C TYR A 432 3.02 -40.70 2.68
N VAL A 433 3.97 -41.29 3.42
CA VAL A 433 4.99 -40.48 4.12
C VAL A 433 6.06 -39.99 3.14
N LYS A 434 6.73 -40.92 2.41
CA LYS A 434 7.91 -40.56 1.60
C LYS A 434 7.62 -39.66 0.42
N VAL A 435 6.45 -39.85 -0.24
CA VAL A 435 6.14 -39.19 -1.50
C VAL A 435 5.14 -38.07 -1.33
N ARG A 436 4.10 -38.28 -0.49
CA ARG A 436 3.01 -37.30 -0.32
C ARG A 436 3.21 -36.32 0.83
N GLY A 437 4.24 -36.55 1.70
CA GLY A 437 4.54 -35.65 2.81
C GLY A 437 3.63 -35.81 4.03
N GLY A 438 2.84 -36.88 4.10
CA GLY A 438 2.07 -37.23 5.30
C GLY A 438 2.96 -37.59 6.46
N SER A 439 2.44 -37.50 7.68
CA SER A 439 3.22 -37.79 8.89
C SER A 439 2.68 -39.00 9.63
N VAL A 440 3.58 -39.69 10.37
CA VAL A 440 3.23 -40.86 11.17
C VAL A 440 3.75 -40.68 12.58
N LEU A 441 2.87 -40.96 13.56
CA LEU A 441 3.19 -41.08 14.99
C LEU A 441 2.95 -42.53 15.45
N VAL A 442 3.96 -43.15 16.02
CA VAL A 442 3.79 -44.47 16.67
C VAL A 442 4.00 -44.32 18.17
N ILE A 443 2.98 -44.68 18.93
CA ILE A 443 3.00 -44.70 20.39
C ILE A 443 3.10 -46.16 20.84
N GLY A 444 4.02 -46.39 21.74
CA GLY A 444 4.35 -47.69 22.30
C GLY A 444 3.19 -48.45 22.95
N GLY A 445 3.52 -49.48 23.64
CA GLY A 445 2.62 -50.38 24.34
C GLY A 445 2.96 -51.85 24.05
N ILE A 446 2.27 -52.79 24.70
CA ILE A 446 2.57 -54.21 24.67
C ILE A 446 2.54 -54.83 23.25
N ARG A 447 1.77 -54.22 22.34
CA ARG A 447 1.61 -54.65 20.94
C ARG A 447 2.30 -53.78 19.90
N ALA A 448 2.97 -52.75 20.33
CA ALA A 448 3.64 -51.82 19.41
C ALA A 448 5.10 -52.18 19.15
N LEU A 449 5.66 -51.66 18.06
CA LEU A 449 7.08 -51.64 17.71
C LEU A 449 7.71 -53.08 17.63
N LEU A 450 6.93 -54.05 17.20
CA LEU A 450 7.40 -55.43 16.98
C LEU A 450 8.12 -55.53 15.63
N GLY A 451 9.37 -56.00 15.66
CA GLY A 451 10.21 -56.21 14.49
C GLY A 451 10.34 -57.68 14.11
N GLY A 452 11.30 -57.99 13.23
CA GLY A 452 11.58 -59.36 12.81
C GLY A 452 10.56 -59.98 11.84
N ILE A 453 9.52 -59.26 11.48
CA ILE A 453 8.43 -59.70 10.63
C ILE A 453 8.49 -58.93 9.31
N ALA A 454 8.61 -59.64 8.19
CA ALA A 454 8.68 -59.04 6.85
C ALA A 454 7.49 -58.07 6.54
N PHE A 455 6.37 -58.28 7.22
CA PHE A 455 5.19 -57.43 7.16
C PHE A 455 5.45 -55.96 7.56
N ASN A 456 6.28 -55.75 8.59
CA ASN A 456 6.59 -54.41 9.09
C ASN A 456 7.74 -53.72 8.36
N ALA A 457 8.41 -54.40 7.44
CA ALA A 457 9.55 -53.82 6.71
C ALA A 457 9.25 -52.46 6.02
N PRO A 458 8.10 -52.25 5.34
CA PRO A 458 7.78 -50.95 4.78
C PRO A 458 7.56 -49.84 5.83
N LEU A 459 6.97 -50.18 6.95
CA LEU A 459 6.80 -49.25 8.08
C LEU A 459 8.14 -48.95 8.73
N GLU A 460 8.97 -49.97 8.94
CA GLU A 460 10.31 -49.79 9.49
C GLU A 460 11.17 -48.85 8.65
N GLU A 461 11.01 -48.83 7.30
CA GLU A 461 11.74 -47.89 6.44
C GLU A 461 11.55 -46.42 6.82
N ILE A 462 10.39 -46.04 7.36
CA ILE A 462 10.03 -44.66 7.70
C ILE A 462 10.19 -44.32 9.17
N LEU A 463 10.33 -45.32 10.05
CA LEU A 463 10.49 -45.09 11.50
C LEU A 463 11.91 -44.65 11.88
N PRO A 464 12.07 -43.84 12.95
CA PRO A 464 13.38 -43.38 13.44
C PRO A 464 14.17 -44.47 14.16
N VAL A 465 13.58 -45.61 14.44
CA VAL A 465 14.18 -46.72 15.22
C VAL A 465 14.13 -48.02 14.44
N GLU A 466 15.11 -48.90 14.69
CA GLU A 466 15.06 -50.31 14.30
C GLU A 466 14.26 -51.09 15.29
N LEU A 467 13.31 -51.91 14.82
CA LEU A 467 12.39 -52.65 15.67
C LEU A 467 13.04 -53.86 16.27
N GLY A 468 12.72 -54.16 17.51
CA GLY A 468 13.18 -55.36 18.22
C GLY A 468 12.37 -56.61 17.84
N PRO A 469 12.99 -57.80 17.76
CA PRO A 469 12.31 -59.04 17.31
C PRO A 469 11.46 -59.74 18.36
N ASP A 470 11.57 -59.36 19.63
CA ASP A 470 11.06 -60.17 20.73
C ASP A 470 9.63 -59.83 21.12
N TRP A 471 8.86 -60.83 21.45
CA TRP A 471 7.55 -60.77 22.10
C TRP A 471 7.58 -61.42 23.49
N PRO A 472 7.12 -60.76 24.57
CA PRO A 472 6.60 -59.36 24.61
C PRO A 472 7.72 -58.35 24.47
N ASN A 473 7.44 -57.29 23.71
CA ASN A 473 8.40 -56.21 23.39
C ASN A 473 8.34 -55.06 24.41
N LEU A 474 8.04 -55.36 25.67
CA LEU A 474 7.95 -54.34 26.71
C LEU A 474 8.91 -54.67 27.86
N GLU A 475 9.79 -53.70 28.18
CA GLU A 475 10.58 -53.74 29.41
C GLU A 475 9.83 -53.00 30.50
N GLU A 476 9.43 -53.74 31.55
CA GLU A 476 8.68 -53.19 32.65
C GLU A 476 9.59 -52.46 33.64
N GLY A 477 9.06 -51.43 34.28
CA GLY A 477 9.76 -50.66 35.30
C GLY A 477 9.47 -49.17 35.18
N ASP A 478 9.56 -48.46 36.30
CA ASP A 478 9.36 -47.03 36.37
C ASP A 478 10.68 -46.30 36.16
N TYR A 479 10.66 -45.25 35.32
CA TYR A 479 11.84 -44.45 35.02
C TYR A 479 11.49 -42.99 34.70
N VAL A 480 12.44 -42.08 34.96
CA VAL A 480 12.37 -40.69 34.49
C VAL A 480 13.23 -40.58 33.26
N MET A 481 12.63 -40.18 32.17
CA MET A 481 13.31 -40.01 30.89
C MET A 481 14.42 -38.97 30.98
N TYR A 482 15.56 -39.26 30.33
CA TYR A 482 16.68 -38.33 30.20
C TYR A 482 16.67 -37.65 28.84
N LEU A 483 16.75 -36.30 28.83
CA LEU A 483 16.86 -35.56 27.58
C LEU A 483 18.29 -35.64 27.00
N THR A 484 18.39 -36.02 25.74
CA THR A 484 19.64 -35.97 24.99
C THR A 484 20.08 -34.48 24.71
N PRO A 485 21.29 -34.23 24.24
CA PRO A 485 21.68 -32.89 23.81
C PRO A 485 20.72 -32.32 22.77
N ALA A 486 20.28 -33.09 21.78
CA ALA A 486 19.26 -32.71 20.80
C ALA A 486 17.90 -32.42 21.44
N GLY A 487 17.49 -33.29 22.41
CA GLY A 487 16.21 -33.11 23.12
C GLY A 487 16.16 -31.88 24.03
N ARG A 488 17.30 -31.29 24.43
CA ARG A 488 17.29 -30.07 25.25
C ARG A 488 16.90 -28.82 24.47
N THR A 489 17.10 -28.84 23.16
CA THR A 489 16.92 -27.68 22.28
C THR A 489 15.76 -27.85 21.31
N HIS A 490 15.37 -29.11 21.01
CA HIS A 490 14.34 -29.40 20.01
C HIS A 490 12.95 -28.87 20.43
N PRO A 491 12.18 -28.26 19.52
CA PRO A 491 10.84 -27.70 19.83
C PRO A 491 9.89 -28.70 20.50
N ILE A 492 9.87 -29.97 20.07
CA ILE A 492 8.98 -31.01 20.65
C ILE A 492 9.14 -31.11 22.17
N THR A 493 10.36 -31.07 22.64
CA THR A 493 10.70 -31.24 24.07
C THR A 493 10.89 -29.92 24.82
N ARG A 494 10.63 -28.78 24.15
CA ARG A 494 10.68 -27.45 24.77
C ARG A 494 9.36 -27.15 25.47
N VAL A 495 9.23 -27.60 26.75
CA VAL A 495 8.06 -27.33 27.57
C VAL A 495 8.18 -26.07 28.43
N ALA A 496 9.38 -25.45 28.48
CA ALA A 496 9.65 -24.13 29.03
C ALA A 496 10.59 -23.36 28.10
N GLN A 497 10.53 -22.00 28.12
CA GLN A 497 11.33 -21.17 27.23
C GLN A 497 12.82 -21.14 27.62
N ASP A 498 13.11 -21.04 28.92
CA ASP A 498 14.47 -21.09 29.44
C ASP A 498 15.02 -22.52 29.41
N PRO A 499 16.20 -22.77 28.80
CA PRO A 499 16.76 -24.13 28.71
C PRO A 499 17.02 -24.79 30.07
N ALA A 500 17.46 -24.01 31.07
CA ALA A 500 17.72 -24.55 32.42
C ALA A 500 16.41 -24.87 33.16
N GLU A 501 15.37 -24.09 32.93
CA GLU A 501 14.04 -24.37 33.44
C GLU A 501 13.44 -25.58 32.74
N ASN A 502 13.58 -25.68 31.43
CA ASN A 502 13.11 -26.82 30.63
C ASN A 502 13.70 -28.14 31.18
N GLU A 503 15.01 -28.18 31.41
CA GLU A 503 15.66 -29.38 31.98
C GLU A 503 15.17 -29.69 33.39
N ARG A 504 14.93 -28.67 34.24
CA ARG A 504 14.35 -28.87 35.58
C ARG A 504 12.94 -29.43 35.54
N VAL A 505 12.12 -28.92 34.61
CA VAL A 505 10.75 -29.41 34.42
C VAL A 505 10.77 -30.91 34.06
N TRP A 506 11.55 -31.30 33.04
CA TRP A 506 11.66 -32.70 32.62
C TRP A 506 12.13 -33.63 33.75
N LYS A 507 13.10 -33.24 34.54
CA LYS A 507 13.57 -34.01 35.72
C LYS A 507 12.53 -34.12 36.83
N SER A 508 11.58 -33.20 36.88
CA SER A 508 10.54 -33.17 37.92
C SER A 508 9.26 -33.91 37.52
N LEU A 509 9.13 -34.35 36.26
CA LEU A 509 7.96 -35.07 35.81
C LEU A 509 7.83 -36.42 36.52
N PRO A 510 6.59 -36.93 36.71
CA PRO A 510 6.37 -38.29 37.21
C PRO A 510 7.06 -39.34 36.32
N ALA A 511 7.48 -40.42 36.91
CA ALA A 511 8.09 -41.52 36.20
C ALA A 511 7.13 -42.12 35.16
N LEU A 512 7.67 -42.48 34.01
CA LEU A 512 7.02 -43.33 33.02
C LEU A 512 7.09 -44.78 33.45
N SER A 513 6.19 -45.63 32.97
CA SER A 513 6.15 -47.05 33.29
C SER A 513 6.19 -47.89 32.02
N GLY A 514 7.20 -48.71 31.89
CA GLY A 514 7.40 -49.55 30.71
C GLY A 514 7.92 -48.84 29.46
N ILE A 515 8.82 -49.52 28.74
CA ILE A 515 9.37 -49.06 27.47
C ILE A 515 9.45 -50.20 26.45
N ASN A 516 9.15 -49.92 25.18
CA ASN A 516 9.36 -50.88 24.10
C ASN A 516 10.86 -51.08 23.80
N ARG A 517 11.26 -52.35 23.66
CA ARG A 517 12.62 -52.72 23.29
C ARG A 517 12.83 -52.50 21.79
N THR A 518 13.51 -51.41 21.45
CA THR A 518 14.00 -51.16 20.11
C THR A 518 15.48 -51.55 20.02
N LEU A 519 15.97 -51.85 18.80
CA LEU A 519 17.39 -52.23 18.65
C LEU A 519 18.29 -50.99 18.78
N ARG A 520 18.01 -49.96 18.04
CA ARG A 520 18.76 -48.69 18.04
C ARG A 520 18.03 -47.61 17.27
N ALA A 521 18.46 -46.38 17.43
CA ALA A 521 18.08 -45.29 16.51
C ALA A 521 18.77 -45.48 15.15
N LYS A 522 18.07 -45.20 14.07
CA LYS A 522 18.63 -45.26 12.70
C LYS A 522 19.62 -44.13 12.42
N PRO A 523 20.57 -44.32 11.47
CA PRO A 523 21.38 -43.22 10.97
C PRO A 523 20.49 -42.09 10.43
N GLY A 524 20.71 -40.87 10.91
CA GLY A 524 19.91 -39.67 10.54
C GLY A 524 18.69 -39.44 11.40
N ALA A 525 18.31 -40.36 12.28
CA ALA A 525 17.27 -40.12 13.27
C ALA A 525 17.82 -39.32 14.46
N LEU A 526 16.98 -38.43 15.03
CA LEU A 526 17.29 -37.71 16.26
C LEU A 526 16.57 -38.34 17.45
N VAL A 527 17.32 -38.73 18.44
CA VAL A 527 16.78 -39.17 19.73
C VAL A 527 16.65 -37.95 20.64
N LEU A 528 15.44 -37.66 21.09
CA LEU A 528 15.16 -36.53 21.97
C LEU A 528 15.17 -36.91 23.44
N GLY A 529 14.76 -38.15 23.76
CA GLY A 529 14.73 -38.67 25.10
C GLY A 529 15.14 -40.15 25.15
N GLU A 530 15.91 -40.52 26.17
CA GLU A 530 16.44 -41.86 26.39
C GLU A 530 16.05 -42.43 27.75
N HIS A 531 15.98 -43.74 27.81
CA HIS A 531 15.85 -44.44 29.07
C HIS A 531 17.17 -44.39 29.87
N PRO A 532 17.17 -44.09 31.18
CA PRO A 532 18.41 -43.89 31.94
C PRO A 532 19.25 -45.17 32.12
N PHE A 533 18.64 -46.35 32.11
CA PHE A 533 19.29 -47.61 32.46
C PHE A 533 19.13 -48.72 31.42
N ALA A 534 17.93 -48.84 30.80
CA ALA A 534 17.69 -49.89 29.82
C ALA A 534 18.46 -49.62 28.53
N LYS A 535 19.15 -50.69 28.06
CA LYS A 535 20.05 -50.61 26.90
C LYS A 535 19.67 -51.64 25.85
N GLY A 536 19.73 -51.20 24.60
CA GLY A 536 19.69 -52.06 23.43
C GLY A 536 21.10 -52.17 22.77
N PRO A 537 21.21 -52.86 21.62
CA PRO A 537 22.48 -53.02 20.90
C PRO A 537 23.10 -51.68 20.49
N GLY A 538 22.32 -50.63 20.37
CA GLY A 538 22.78 -49.30 19.97
C GLY A 538 23.06 -48.32 21.11
N GLY A 539 22.95 -48.73 22.38
CA GLY A 539 23.10 -47.85 23.53
C GLY A 539 21.82 -47.81 24.38
N ASN A 540 21.57 -46.68 25.04
CA ASN A 540 20.33 -46.46 25.79
C ASN A 540 19.10 -46.57 24.90
N LEU A 541 18.02 -47.17 25.39
CA LEU A 541 16.79 -47.28 24.60
C LEU A 541 16.18 -45.90 24.36
N PRO A 542 15.86 -45.56 23.10
CA PRO A 542 15.19 -44.28 22.77
C PRO A 542 13.73 -44.31 23.25
N VAL A 543 13.36 -43.34 24.07
CA VAL A 543 11.97 -43.12 24.52
C VAL A 543 11.22 -42.27 23.51
N ILE A 544 11.86 -41.21 23.03
CA ILE A 544 11.32 -40.31 22.01
C ILE A 544 12.36 -40.15 20.89
N ALA A 545 11.99 -40.57 19.69
CA ALA A 545 12.84 -40.48 18.53
C ALA A 545 12.07 -39.95 17.33
N ILE A 546 12.72 -39.15 16.49
CA ILE A 546 12.14 -38.50 15.29
C ILE A 546 13.01 -38.71 14.07
N THR A 547 12.40 -38.64 12.88
CA THR A 547 13.09 -38.61 11.61
C THR A 547 12.26 -37.91 10.54
N GLU A 548 12.93 -37.31 9.60
CA GLU A 548 12.32 -36.94 8.32
C GLU A 548 12.50 -38.08 7.33
N ALA A 549 11.40 -38.56 6.76
CA ALA A 549 11.37 -39.69 5.85
C ALA A 549 10.80 -39.27 4.49
N GLY A 550 11.67 -38.96 3.55
CA GLY A 550 11.28 -38.37 2.27
C GLY A 550 10.67 -36.98 2.45
N ALA A 551 9.43 -36.78 2.03
CA ALA A 551 8.72 -35.51 2.18
C ALA A 551 7.96 -35.40 3.53
N GLY A 552 7.82 -36.49 4.29
CA GLY A 552 7.04 -36.54 5.54
C GLY A 552 7.89 -36.70 6.79
N ARG A 553 7.23 -36.76 7.97
CA ARG A 553 7.87 -36.83 9.28
C ARG A 553 7.35 -38.00 10.08
N CYS A 554 8.24 -38.61 10.83
CA CYS A 554 7.88 -39.71 11.74
C CYS A 554 8.38 -39.46 13.16
N LEU A 555 7.51 -39.72 14.14
CA LEU A 555 7.79 -39.65 15.55
C LEU A 555 7.47 -41.03 16.19
N VAL A 556 8.36 -41.53 17.01
CA VAL A 556 8.16 -42.67 17.86
C VAL A 556 8.21 -42.23 19.33
N VAL A 557 7.20 -42.60 20.11
CA VAL A 557 7.19 -42.52 21.56
C VAL A 557 7.09 -43.95 22.06
N ALA A 558 8.20 -44.53 22.50
CA ALA A 558 8.33 -45.98 22.80
C ALA A 558 7.69 -46.40 24.12
N THR A 559 6.65 -45.73 24.55
CA THR A 559 5.87 -46.03 25.75
C THR A 559 4.43 -45.54 25.59
N ASP A 560 3.47 -46.10 26.28
CA ASP A 560 2.07 -45.67 26.40
C ASP A 560 1.73 -45.11 27.80
N SER A 561 2.75 -44.65 28.53
CA SER A 561 2.62 -44.14 29.89
C SER A 561 2.82 -42.63 30.03
N THR A 562 2.80 -41.87 28.93
CA THR A 562 2.97 -40.38 28.99
C THR A 562 1.82 -39.68 29.75
N TRP A 563 0.68 -40.35 29.91
CA TRP A 563 -0.42 -39.89 30.74
C TRP A 563 -0.03 -39.62 32.20
N HIS A 564 1.07 -40.24 32.69
CA HIS A 564 1.64 -39.95 34.00
C HIS A 564 2.01 -38.48 34.16
N TRP A 565 2.39 -37.83 33.10
CA TRP A 565 2.70 -36.38 33.08
C TRP A 565 1.43 -35.52 33.14
N ASN A 566 0.23 -36.13 33.02
CA ASN A 566 -1.05 -35.42 33.08
C ASN A 566 -1.71 -35.66 34.46
N LEU A 567 -2.44 -36.76 34.63
CA LEU A 567 -3.26 -36.99 35.80
C LEU A 567 -2.44 -37.25 37.10
N PRO A 568 -1.44 -38.15 37.14
CA PRO A 568 -0.59 -38.32 38.29
C PRO A 568 0.21 -37.07 38.68
N ALA A 569 0.62 -36.26 37.72
CA ALA A 569 1.27 -35.00 38.02
C ALA A 569 0.36 -34.07 38.83
N VAL A 570 -0.90 -33.92 38.44
CA VAL A 570 -1.89 -33.13 39.18
C VAL A 570 -2.16 -33.72 40.57
N GLY A 571 -2.24 -35.06 40.69
CA GLY A 571 -2.37 -35.74 41.98
C GLY A 571 -1.20 -35.49 42.95
N GLN A 572 -0.01 -35.21 42.42
CA GLN A 572 1.19 -34.79 43.16
C GLN A 572 1.29 -33.28 43.39
N GLY A 573 0.25 -32.51 43.05
CA GLY A 573 0.24 -31.04 43.18
C GLY A 573 1.07 -30.31 42.10
N LYS A 574 1.47 -30.99 41.02
CA LYS A 574 2.22 -30.42 39.89
C LYS A 574 1.28 -30.02 38.75
N SER A 575 1.75 -29.17 37.85
CA SER A 575 1.00 -28.75 36.66
C SER A 575 1.04 -29.83 35.57
N ASN A 576 -0.06 -30.05 34.85
CA ASN A 576 -0.11 -30.88 33.66
C ASN A 576 0.22 -30.11 32.36
N LYS A 577 0.59 -28.84 32.47
CA LYS A 577 1.00 -28.02 31.28
C LYS A 577 2.13 -28.65 30.46
N PRO A 578 3.18 -29.26 31.05
CA PRO A 578 4.24 -29.89 30.27
C PRO A 578 3.73 -30.99 29.35
N TYR A 579 2.76 -31.82 29.78
CA TYR A 579 2.12 -32.84 28.95
C TYR A 579 1.40 -32.18 27.75
N GLN A 580 0.63 -31.12 28.00
CA GLN A 580 -0.13 -30.42 26.94
C GLN A 580 0.81 -29.78 25.93
N ILE A 581 1.84 -29.08 26.40
CA ILE A 581 2.83 -28.38 25.51
C ILE A 581 3.62 -29.42 24.71
N PHE A 582 4.04 -30.55 25.33
CA PHE A 582 4.76 -31.62 24.63
C PHE A 582 3.96 -32.17 23.46
N TRP A 583 2.70 -32.55 23.68
CA TRP A 583 1.87 -33.13 22.63
C TRP A 583 1.46 -32.08 21.58
N ASP A 584 1.20 -30.84 21.97
CA ASP A 584 0.94 -29.76 21.03
C ASP A 584 2.16 -29.53 20.14
N ASN A 585 3.34 -29.41 20.71
CA ASN A 585 4.59 -29.26 19.95
C ASN A 585 4.87 -30.48 19.05
N ALA A 586 4.62 -31.70 19.52
CA ALA A 586 4.79 -32.91 18.73
C ALA A 586 3.86 -32.94 17.51
N LEU A 587 2.59 -32.57 17.70
CA LEU A 587 1.62 -32.45 16.61
C LEU A 587 2.01 -31.34 15.63
N ARG A 588 2.37 -30.14 16.09
CA ARG A 588 2.82 -29.05 15.26
C ARG A 588 4.05 -29.44 14.42
N TRP A 589 5.01 -30.12 15.03
CA TRP A 589 6.19 -30.60 14.29
C TRP A 589 5.83 -31.62 13.23
N LEU A 590 5.01 -32.63 13.56
CA LEU A 590 4.55 -33.65 12.60
C LEU A 590 3.76 -33.02 11.44
N LEU A 591 2.97 -32.00 11.71
CA LEU A 591 2.16 -31.30 10.72
C LEU A 591 2.95 -30.26 9.92
N GLN A 592 4.26 -30.21 10.10
CA GLN A 592 5.15 -29.29 9.39
C GLN A 592 4.72 -27.83 9.54
N ASP A 593 4.32 -27.43 10.77
CA ASP A 593 3.95 -26.06 11.09
C ASP A 593 5.04 -25.07 10.57
N PRO A 594 4.68 -24.04 9.80
CA PRO A 594 5.64 -23.07 9.28
C PRO A 594 6.54 -22.40 10.31
N GLU A 595 6.06 -22.25 11.56
CA GLU A 595 6.87 -21.72 12.67
C GLU A 595 7.95 -22.69 13.18
N MET A 596 7.90 -23.95 12.76
CA MET A 596 8.84 -25.01 13.14
C MET A 596 9.74 -25.46 11.96
N LYS A 597 9.87 -24.66 10.91
CA LYS A 597 10.82 -24.90 9.81
C LYS A 597 12.24 -24.55 10.24
N LEU A 598 13.23 -25.31 9.73
CA LEU A 598 14.66 -25.00 9.91
C LEU A 598 15.14 -23.88 8.97
N LEU A 599 14.36 -23.62 7.92
CA LEU A 599 14.63 -22.60 6.92
C LEU A 599 13.39 -21.76 6.73
N SER A 600 13.51 -20.44 6.87
CA SER A 600 12.41 -19.50 6.69
C SER A 600 12.83 -18.37 5.77
N LEU A 601 12.22 -18.27 4.60
CA LEU A 601 12.44 -17.22 3.62
C LEU A 601 11.29 -16.20 3.68
N THR A 602 11.61 -14.96 3.95
CA THR A 602 10.63 -13.88 4.11
C THR A 602 10.91 -12.73 3.13
N ARG A 603 9.86 -12.00 2.76
CA ARG A 603 9.89 -10.80 1.92
C ARG A 603 9.27 -9.60 2.64
N GLU A 604 9.68 -8.40 2.26
CA GLU A 604 9.11 -7.18 2.84
C GLU A 604 7.71 -6.87 2.29
N LYS A 605 7.49 -7.09 0.98
CA LYS A 605 6.23 -6.79 0.29
C LYS A 605 5.80 -7.94 -0.61
N GLY A 606 4.51 -8.03 -0.91
CA GLY A 606 3.96 -8.98 -1.88
C GLY A 606 4.02 -8.51 -3.33
N ARG A 607 4.11 -7.19 -3.55
CA ARG A 607 4.12 -6.55 -4.86
C ARG A 607 5.21 -5.48 -4.94
N TYR A 608 5.92 -5.44 -6.08
CA TYR A 608 7.02 -4.52 -6.37
C TYR A 608 6.85 -3.91 -7.75
N GLN A 609 7.53 -2.78 -8.00
CA GLN A 609 7.63 -2.20 -9.33
C GLN A 609 8.82 -2.77 -10.11
N PRO A 610 8.81 -2.76 -11.46
CA PRO A 610 9.98 -3.11 -12.26
C PRO A 610 11.21 -2.29 -11.87
N GLY A 611 12.32 -2.99 -11.56
CA GLY A 611 13.57 -2.36 -11.11
C GLY A 611 13.60 -1.95 -9.63
N GLU A 612 12.52 -2.09 -8.88
CA GLU A 612 12.49 -1.88 -7.43
C GLU A 612 13.32 -2.96 -6.71
N GLU A 613 13.94 -2.60 -5.59
CA GLU A 613 14.71 -3.53 -4.78
C GLU A 613 13.78 -4.48 -4.00
N VAL A 614 13.86 -5.77 -4.33
CA VAL A 614 13.23 -6.85 -3.58
C VAL A 614 14.21 -7.34 -2.52
N ARG A 615 13.93 -7.10 -1.26
CA ARG A 615 14.73 -7.56 -0.13
C ARG A 615 14.13 -8.82 0.45
N LEU A 616 14.94 -9.87 0.49
CA LEU A 616 14.59 -11.14 1.09
C LEU A 616 15.48 -11.40 2.29
N ALA A 617 14.90 -11.91 3.37
CA ALA A 617 15.62 -12.36 4.54
C ALA A 617 15.41 -13.87 4.71
N LEU A 618 16.50 -14.61 4.83
CA LEU A 618 16.51 -16.04 5.08
C LEU A 618 17.06 -16.28 6.49
N GLU A 619 16.32 -17.02 7.29
CA GLU A 619 16.76 -17.51 8.60
C GLU A 619 17.02 -19.01 8.53
N VAL A 620 18.19 -19.43 9.02
CA VAL A 620 18.66 -20.83 8.96
C VAL A 620 18.94 -21.31 10.38
N LEU A 621 18.29 -22.41 10.74
CA LEU A 621 18.52 -23.13 11.99
C LEU A 621 19.17 -24.47 11.68
N ASP A 622 19.98 -25.00 12.61
CA ASP A 622 20.49 -26.37 12.54
C ASP A 622 19.43 -27.39 12.99
N GLU A 623 19.78 -28.68 12.90
CA GLU A 623 18.89 -29.78 13.33
C GLU A 623 18.48 -29.67 14.82
N SER A 624 19.23 -28.93 15.64
CA SER A 624 18.92 -28.64 17.04
C SER A 624 18.13 -27.33 17.22
N TYR A 625 17.63 -26.74 16.13
CA TYR A 625 16.93 -25.45 16.11
C TYR A 625 17.72 -24.29 16.69
N GLN A 626 19.06 -24.33 16.55
CA GLN A 626 19.94 -23.21 16.87
C GLN A 626 20.32 -22.45 15.61
N PRO A 627 20.38 -21.11 15.65
CA PRO A 627 20.84 -20.31 14.51
C PRO A 627 22.25 -20.74 14.07
N THR A 628 22.44 -20.98 12.78
CA THR A 628 23.73 -21.42 12.24
C THR A 628 24.19 -20.57 11.06
N ASP A 629 25.42 -20.06 11.14
CA ASP A 629 26.09 -19.34 10.04
C ASP A 629 26.96 -20.29 9.17
N GLN A 630 26.98 -21.59 9.47
CA GLN A 630 27.82 -22.58 8.77
C GLN A 630 27.08 -23.30 7.63
N ALA A 631 25.81 -23.02 7.44
CA ALA A 631 25.02 -23.61 6.38
C ALA A 631 25.41 -23.02 5.01
N ARG A 632 25.54 -23.89 4.01
CA ARG A 632 25.64 -23.47 2.62
C ARG A 632 24.23 -23.18 2.09
N VAL A 633 23.96 -21.92 1.87
CA VAL A 633 22.68 -21.42 1.39
C VAL A 633 22.71 -21.22 -0.12
N LYS A 634 21.65 -21.59 -0.83
CA LYS A 634 21.44 -21.35 -2.25
C LYS A 634 20.03 -20.79 -2.48
N LEU A 635 19.91 -19.74 -3.27
CA LEU A 635 18.64 -19.20 -3.76
C LEU A 635 18.52 -19.51 -5.26
N GLU A 636 17.36 -19.92 -5.70
CA GLU A 636 17.08 -20.27 -7.11
C GLU A 636 15.74 -19.67 -7.54
N VAL A 637 15.64 -19.34 -8.83
CA VAL A 637 14.36 -18.95 -9.46
C VAL A 637 13.61 -20.23 -9.79
N ALA A 638 12.50 -20.48 -9.10
CA ALA A 638 11.62 -21.62 -9.38
C ALA A 638 10.60 -21.31 -10.48
N GLU A 639 10.07 -20.08 -10.50
CA GLU A 639 9.21 -19.57 -11.57
C GLU A 639 9.52 -18.10 -11.82
N ALA A 640 9.53 -17.68 -13.08
CA ALA A 640 9.66 -16.29 -13.52
C ALA A 640 8.87 -16.07 -14.82
N PRO A 641 8.57 -14.81 -15.17
CA PRO A 641 7.97 -14.49 -16.47
C PRO A 641 8.83 -15.01 -17.63
N SER A 642 8.19 -15.37 -18.74
CA SER A 642 8.89 -15.90 -19.92
C SER A 642 9.92 -14.91 -20.43
N GLY A 643 11.19 -15.38 -20.56
CA GLY A 643 12.32 -14.55 -21.00
C GLY A 643 12.90 -13.60 -19.95
N ALA A 644 12.42 -13.63 -18.71
CA ALA A 644 12.97 -12.82 -17.64
C ALA A 644 14.29 -13.41 -17.12
N GLU A 645 15.35 -12.63 -17.18
CA GLU A 645 16.62 -12.94 -16.52
C GLU A 645 16.64 -12.23 -15.15
N LEU A 646 16.76 -13.02 -14.08
CA LEU A 646 16.92 -12.51 -12.72
C LEU A 646 18.27 -13.00 -12.17
N PRO A 647 19.30 -12.17 -12.15
CA PRO A 647 20.56 -12.53 -11.54
C PRO A 647 20.38 -12.71 -10.04
N ILE A 648 20.73 -13.89 -9.54
CA ILE A 648 20.69 -14.21 -8.10
C ILE A 648 22.00 -13.77 -7.47
N PRO A 649 21.99 -12.84 -6.51
CA PRO A 649 23.19 -12.43 -5.79
C PRO A 649 23.63 -13.50 -4.79
N GLU A 650 24.90 -13.48 -4.42
CA GLU A 650 25.39 -14.27 -3.29
C GLU A 650 24.74 -13.80 -1.97
N PRO A 651 24.47 -14.74 -1.06
CA PRO A 651 23.88 -14.41 0.24
C PRO A 651 24.83 -13.52 1.06
N THR A 652 24.29 -12.44 1.59
CA THR A 652 25.05 -11.58 2.52
C THR A 652 24.73 -12.02 3.95
N PRO A 653 25.71 -12.61 4.68
CA PRO A 653 25.49 -13.05 6.05
C PRO A 653 25.27 -11.85 6.97
N ALA A 654 24.19 -11.90 7.74
CA ALA A 654 23.84 -10.90 8.74
C ALA A 654 24.12 -11.38 10.18
N GLY A 655 24.66 -12.59 10.35
CA GLY A 655 24.96 -13.22 11.63
C GLY A 655 23.75 -13.87 12.31
N LYS A 656 24.02 -14.78 13.22
CA LYS A 656 22.99 -15.55 13.94
C LYS A 656 22.03 -16.32 13.00
N GLY A 657 22.57 -16.97 11.98
CA GLY A 657 21.80 -17.76 11.02
C GLY A 657 21.01 -16.93 9.99
N LYS A 658 21.21 -15.62 9.91
CA LYS A 658 20.47 -14.76 8.99
C LYS A 658 21.30 -14.41 7.76
N TYR A 659 20.65 -14.47 6.59
CA TYR A 659 21.20 -14.13 5.29
C TYR A 659 20.24 -13.20 4.56
N ASN A 660 20.78 -12.16 3.94
CA ASN A 660 19.98 -11.20 3.16
C ASN A 660 20.31 -11.32 1.67
N PHE A 661 19.29 -11.18 0.85
CA PHE A 661 19.41 -11.10 -0.61
C PHE A 661 18.71 -9.82 -1.09
N THR A 662 19.30 -9.17 -2.08
CA THR A 662 18.71 -8.01 -2.74
C THR A 662 18.66 -8.26 -4.23
N LEU A 663 17.46 -8.24 -4.80
CA LEU A 663 17.16 -8.53 -6.20
C LEU A 663 16.54 -7.30 -6.85
N LYS A 664 16.71 -7.14 -8.19
CA LYS A 664 16.09 -6.07 -8.98
C LYS A 664 15.44 -6.67 -10.23
N PRO A 665 14.26 -7.26 -10.11
CA PRO A 665 13.56 -7.80 -11.26
C PRO A 665 13.12 -6.67 -12.19
N ALA A 666 13.44 -6.78 -13.48
CA ALA A 666 13.08 -5.78 -14.49
C ALA A 666 11.76 -6.12 -15.22
N ALA A 667 11.46 -7.42 -15.38
CA ALA A 667 10.26 -7.84 -16.09
C ALA A 667 9.05 -7.94 -15.16
N ALA A 668 7.90 -7.46 -15.61
CA ALA A 668 6.64 -7.62 -14.90
C ALA A 668 6.15 -9.08 -14.94
N GLY A 669 5.56 -9.55 -13.84
CA GLY A 669 4.99 -10.89 -13.69
C GLY A 669 5.23 -11.49 -12.33
N GLY A 670 4.79 -12.75 -12.16
CA GLY A 670 4.97 -13.50 -10.91
C GLY A 670 6.35 -14.14 -10.82
N TYR A 671 6.99 -13.99 -9.68
CA TYR A 671 8.28 -14.62 -9.36
C TYR A 671 8.13 -15.54 -8.17
N ARG A 672 8.57 -16.80 -8.33
CA ARG A 672 8.69 -17.75 -7.23
C ARG A 672 10.17 -18.06 -7.03
N LEU A 673 10.68 -17.76 -5.86
CA LEU A 673 12.07 -18.05 -5.48
C LEU A 673 12.08 -19.15 -4.44
N ARG A 674 13.04 -20.07 -4.57
CA ARG A 674 13.27 -21.18 -3.64
C ARG A 674 14.63 -21.02 -3.00
N ALA A 675 14.67 -21.01 -1.68
CA ALA A 675 15.90 -21.10 -0.91
C ALA A 675 16.11 -22.55 -0.45
N THR A 676 17.35 -23.02 -0.51
CA THR A 676 17.78 -24.31 0.03
C THR A 676 18.98 -24.10 0.94
N ALA A 677 19.10 -24.88 1.99
CA ALA A 677 20.26 -24.84 2.88
C ALA A 677 20.78 -26.24 3.16
N MET A 678 22.11 -26.37 3.20
CA MET A 678 22.81 -27.61 3.52
C MET A 678 23.82 -27.36 4.63
N LEU A 679 23.86 -28.24 5.63
CA LEU A 679 24.84 -28.22 6.73
C LEU A 679 25.58 -29.55 6.78
N ALA A 680 26.89 -29.53 6.70
CA ALA A 680 27.74 -30.73 6.71
C ALA A 680 27.28 -31.84 5.75
N GLY A 681 26.76 -31.47 4.55
CA GLY A 681 26.29 -32.41 3.53
C GLY A 681 24.86 -32.92 3.72
N ARG A 682 24.16 -32.48 4.78
CA ARG A 682 22.74 -32.78 5.02
C ARG A 682 21.88 -31.58 4.60
N SER A 683 20.70 -31.86 4.02
CA SER A 683 19.73 -30.82 3.68
C SER A 683 19.00 -30.39 4.95
N LEU A 684 18.93 -29.08 5.18
CA LEU A 684 18.07 -28.47 6.21
C LEU A 684 16.66 -28.15 5.68
N GLY A 685 16.39 -28.53 4.42
CA GLY A 685 15.11 -28.27 3.78
C GLY A 685 15.14 -27.15 2.77
N HIS A 686 13.95 -26.74 2.34
CA HIS A 686 13.74 -25.60 1.43
C HIS A 686 12.54 -24.78 1.89
N ASP A 687 12.56 -23.51 1.47
CA ASP A 687 11.40 -22.62 1.62
C ASP A 687 11.25 -21.76 0.37
N GLU A 688 10.01 -21.34 0.09
CA GLU A 688 9.68 -20.61 -1.12
C GLU A 688 8.98 -19.30 -0.78
N VAL A 689 9.22 -18.30 -1.61
CA VAL A 689 8.52 -17.03 -1.54
C VAL A 689 7.99 -16.66 -2.93
N LEU A 690 6.75 -16.22 -2.98
CA LEU A 690 6.08 -15.72 -4.18
C LEU A 690 5.90 -14.22 -4.06
N PHE A 691 6.26 -13.45 -5.08
CA PHE A 691 5.94 -12.03 -5.20
C PHE A 691 5.60 -11.66 -6.64
N GLU A 692 4.88 -10.58 -6.79
CA GLU A 692 4.52 -10.02 -8.10
C GLU A 692 5.36 -8.77 -8.37
N VAL A 693 5.84 -8.66 -9.60
CA VAL A 693 6.39 -7.42 -10.16
C VAL A 693 5.39 -6.89 -11.16
N ALA A 694 4.78 -5.76 -10.85
CA ALA A 694 3.78 -5.16 -11.72
C ALA A 694 3.99 -3.65 -11.78
N GLU A 695 3.88 -3.09 -12.97
CA GLU A 695 3.84 -1.65 -13.15
C GLU A 695 2.61 -1.08 -12.43
N GLU A 696 2.77 0.01 -11.73
CA GLU A 696 1.66 0.73 -11.12
C GLU A 696 0.95 1.52 -12.21
N LYS A 697 -0.03 0.89 -12.84
CA LYS A 697 -0.74 1.43 -14.01
C LYS A 697 -1.90 2.34 -13.59
N ARG A 698 -1.65 3.29 -12.67
CA ARG A 698 -2.69 4.23 -12.18
C ARG A 698 -3.36 5.00 -13.32
N GLU A 699 -2.61 5.30 -14.38
CA GLU A 699 -3.11 6.01 -15.55
C GLU A 699 -4.08 5.18 -16.42
N PHE A 700 -3.97 3.84 -16.35
CA PHE A 700 -4.82 2.93 -17.13
C PHE A 700 -6.00 2.35 -16.33
N GLU A 701 -6.09 2.64 -15.01
CA GLU A 701 -7.27 2.28 -14.21
C GLU A 701 -8.53 3.05 -14.66
N ASP A 702 -8.36 4.25 -15.15
CA ASP A 702 -9.42 5.11 -15.65
C ASP A 702 -8.96 5.86 -16.90
N VAL A 703 -9.11 5.25 -18.05
CA VAL A 703 -8.78 5.84 -19.35
C VAL A 703 -9.83 6.84 -19.86
N ALA A 704 -10.93 7.02 -19.10
CA ALA A 704 -12.02 7.89 -19.49
C ALA A 704 -11.55 9.36 -19.54
N LEU A 705 -11.95 10.03 -20.62
CA LEU A 705 -11.80 11.48 -20.72
C LEU A 705 -12.73 12.16 -19.70
N ARG A 706 -12.23 13.22 -19.05
CA ARG A 706 -12.98 13.97 -18.04
C ARG A 706 -13.20 15.45 -18.44
N PRO A 707 -13.99 15.70 -19.49
CA PRO A 707 -14.26 17.07 -19.94
C PRO A 707 -14.92 17.91 -18.85
N GLU A 708 -15.75 17.30 -17.99
CA GLU A 708 -16.41 17.96 -16.87
C GLU A 708 -15.42 18.53 -15.85
N TRP A 709 -14.31 17.84 -15.57
CA TRP A 709 -13.29 18.29 -14.63
C TRP A 709 -12.50 19.48 -15.19
N LEU A 710 -12.16 19.42 -16.49
CA LEU A 710 -11.53 20.56 -17.18
C LEU A 710 -12.46 21.77 -17.24
N ALA A 711 -13.74 21.56 -17.51
CA ALA A 711 -14.74 22.62 -17.51
C ALA A 711 -14.91 23.25 -16.12
N GLU A 712 -14.85 22.43 -15.05
CA GLU A 712 -14.93 22.91 -13.67
C GLU A 712 -13.74 23.79 -13.30
N ILE A 713 -12.50 23.36 -13.63
CA ILE A 713 -11.28 24.17 -13.42
C ILE A 713 -11.43 25.53 -14.08
N SER A 714 -11.85 25.53 -15.35
CA SER A 714 -12.02 26.76 -16.10
C SER A 714 -13.11 27.65 -15.50
N ARG A 715 -14.24 27.07 -15.08
CA ARG A 715 -15.37 27.82 -14.49
C ARG A 715 -14.99 28.47 -13.16
N GLU A 716 -14.34 27.74 -12.26
CA GLU A 716 -13.95 28.24 -10.93
C GLU A 716 -12.88 29.35 -11.01
N THR A 717 -12.01 29.30 -12.01
CA THR A 717 -10.93 30.27 -12.21
C THR A 717 -11.30 31.42 -13.17
N GLY A 718 -12.52 31.39 -13.77
CA GLY A 718 -12.99 32.40 -14.72
C GLY A 718 -12.39 32.26 -16.14
N GLY A 719 -11.89 31.06 -16.46
CA GLY A 719 -11.43 30.73 -17.83
C GLY A 719 -12.51 30.06 -18.67
N LYS A 720 -12.09 29.40 -19.75
CA LYS A 720 -12.97 28.66 -20.69
C LYS A 720 -12.37 27.31 -21.02
N SER A 721 -13.22 26.31 -21.20
CA SER A 721 -12.85 24.96 -21.64
C SER A 721 -13.24 24.81 -23.10
N VAL A 722 -12.29 24.39 -23.94
CA VAL A 722 -12.49 24.17 -25.38
C VAL A 722 -11.96 22.78 -25.76
N ARG A 723 -12.34 22.29 -26.95
CA ARG A 723 -11.80 21.04 -27.49
C ARG A 723 -10.61 21.33 -28.42
N ALA A 724 -9.71 20.36 -28.55
CA ALA A 724 -8.53 20.49 -29.40
C ALA A 724 -8.86 20.67 -30.92
N ASP A 725 -10.07 20.29 -31.35
CA ASP A 725 -10.59 20.52 -32.71
C ASP A 725 -11.29 21.87 -32.87
N ALA A 726 -11.55 22.60 -31.77
CA ALA A 726 -12.12 23.92 -31.79
C ALA A 726 -11.03 25.00 -31.99
N GLY A 727 -11.40 26.16 -32.48
CA GLY A 727 -10.46 27.29 -32.63
C GLY A 727 -10.08 27.94 -31.30
N THR A 728 -9.12 28.85 -31.33
CA THR A 728 -8.61 29.59 -30.15
C THR A 728 -9.39 30.90 -29.86
N ALA A 729 -10.44 31.20 -30.62
CA ALA A 729 -11.18 32.48 -30.56
C ALA A 729 -11.79 32.82 -29.19
N GLU A 730 -12.07 31.81 -28.38
CA GLU A 730 -12.67 31.96 -27.05
C GLU A 730 -11.66 32.15 -25.92
N LEU A 731 -10.36 31.96 -26.20
CA LEU A 731 -9.30 32.03 -25.21
C LEU A 731 -8.83 33.47 -25.02
N SER A 732 -9.08 34.05 -23.87
CA SER A 732 -8.71 35.44 -23.55
C SER A 732 -7.99 35.51 -22.20
N PHE A 733 -6.86 36.21 -22.18
CA PHE A 733 -6.04 36.37 -21.00
C PHE A 733 -6.10 37.79 -20.44
N LYS A 734 -5.66 38.00 -19.20
CA LYS A 734 -5.56 39.34 -18.62
C LYS A 734 -4.61 40.23 -19.42
N ASN A 735 -4.68 41.54 -19.19
CA ASN A 735 -3.83 42.51 -19.90
C ASN A 735 -2.35 42.08 -19.90
N PRO A 736 -1.65 42.23 -21.05
CA PRO A 736 -0.26 41.77 -21.19
C PRO A 736 0.74 42.52 -20.31
N VAL A 737 0.40 43.77 -19.94
CA VAL A 737 1.28 44.64 -19.17
C VAL A 737 0.59 45.10 -17.91
N VAL A 738 1.24 44.93 -16.77
CA VAL A 738 0.83 45.47 -15.49
C VAL A 738 1.80 46.56 -15.09
N GLU A 739 1.23 47.74 -14.79
CA GLU A 739 2.02 48.83 -14.25
C GLU A 739 2.16 48.71 -12.74
N LYS A 740 3.36 48.49 -12.25
CA LYS A 740 3.66 48.38 -10.81
C LYS A 740 4.37 49.65 -10.37
N ILE A 741 3.80 50.36 -9.39
CA ILE A 741 4.47 51.47 -8.75
C ILE A 741 5.58 50.92 -7.83
N THR A 742 6.84 51.18 -8.18
CA THR A 742 8.01 50.68 -7.45
C THR A 742 8.60 51.67 -6.46
N GLY A 743 8.23 52.94 -6.62
CA GLY A 743 8.66 53.97 -5.69
C GLY A 743 7.77 55.21 -5.79
N THR A 744 7.53 55.87 -4.69
CA THR A 744 6.83 57.15 -4.62
C THR A 744 7.69 58.16 -3.89
N ARG A 745 7.69 59.41 -4.38
CA ARG A 745 8.36 60.51 -3.70
C ARG A 745 7.38 61.67 -3.61
N ASP A 746 7.14 62.12 -2.37
CA ASP A 746 6.20 63.20 -2.11
C ASP A 746 6.96 64.53 -1.89
N PHE A 747 6.59 65.55 -2.65
CA PHE A 747 7.09 66.93 -2.49
C PHE A 747 5.99 67.76 -1.87
N PRO A 748 6.17 68.29 -0.64
CA PRO A 748 5.16 69.11 -0.01
C PRO A 748 5.10 70.48 -0.72
N LEU A 749 3.89 70.86 -1.15
CA LEU A 749 3.61 72.14 -1.80
C LEU A 749 3.28 73.23 -0.76
N TRP A 750 2.98 72.87 0.45
CA TRP A 750 2.55 73.76 1.52
C TRP A 750 3.68 74.13 2.48
N ASP A 751 4.70 73.34 2.63
CA ASP A 751 5.82 73.53 3.59
C ASP A 751 6.97 74.24 2.89
N ASN A 752 6.76 75.53 2.61
CA ASN A 752 7.80 76.39 2.04
C ASN A 752 7.56 77.88 2.41
N LEU A 753 8.64 78.67 2.34
CA LEU A 753 8.64 80.08 2.70
C LEU A 753 7.61 80.90 1.87
N PHE A 754 7.37 80.52 0.63
CA PHE A 754 6.44 81.25 -0.26
C PHE A 754 4.97 81.05 0.26
N THR A 755 4.55 79.86 0.59
CA THR A 755 3.22 79.59 1.14
C THR A 755 3.04 80.30 2.49
N PHE A 756 4.07 80.33 3.33
CA PHE A 756 4.05 81.06 4.58
C PHE A 756 3.87 82.55 4.36
N LEU A 757 4.64 83.17 3.45
CA LEU A 757 4.51 84.59 3.11
C LEU A 757 3.15 84.90 2.46
N CYS A 758 2.64 84.01 1.61
CA CYS A 758 1.30 84.19 1.02
C CYS A 758 0.17 84.16 2.06
N ALA A 759 0.36 83.44 3.19
CA ALA A 759 -0.56 83.50 4.32
C ALA A 759 -0.39 84.75 5.20
N LEU A 760 0.87 85.12 5.47
CA LEU A 760 1.21 86.19 6.39
C LEU A 760 0.95 87.56 5.76
N ALA A 761 1.28 87.79 4.48
CA ALA A 761 1.15 89.11 3.81
C ALA A 761 -0.27 89.65 3.75
N PRO A 762 -1.26 88.90 3.32
CA PRO A 762 -2.66 89.35 3.35
C PRO A 762 -3.17 89.66 4.78
N LEU A 763 -2.82 88.87 5.74
CA LEU A 763 -3.22 89.06 7.14
C LEU A 763 -2.54 90.27 7.78
N SER A 764 -1.27 90.49 7.49
CA SER A 764 -0.53 91.66 7.92
C SER A 764 -1.03 92.95 7.27
N LEU A 765 -1.32 92.90 5.99
CA LEU A 765 -1.88 94.03 5.23
C LEU A 765 -3.28 94.36 5.72
N GLU A 766 -4.09 93.36 6.00
CA GLU A 766 -5.43 93.52 6.56
C GLU A 766 -5.35 94.22 7.94
N TRP A 767 -4.45 93.71 8.80
CA TRP A 767 -4.22 94.29 10.13
C TRP A 767 -3.77 95.72 10.07
N PHE A 768 -2.79 96.03 9.14
CA PHE A 768 -2.26 97.41 8.89
C PHE A 768 -3.37 98.31 8.42
N LEU A 769 -4.18 97.90 7.43
CA LEU A 769 -5.30 98.69 6.91
C LEU A 769 -6.38 98.95 7.93
N ARG A 770 -6.73 97.97 8.78
CA ARG A 770 -7.63 98.15 9.90
C ARG A 770 -7.17 99.23 10.90
N ARG A 771 -5.91 99.17 11.23
CA ARG A 771 -5.30 100.12 12.19
C ARG A 771 -5.32 101.54 11.54
N ARG A 772 -4.92 101.64 10.30
CA ARG A 772 -4.94 102.95 9.53
C ARG A 772 -6.31 103.56 9.37
N TRP A 773 -7.33 102.78 9.28
CA TRP A 773 -8.72 103.24 9.14
C TRP A 773 -9.47 103.33 10.47
N GLY A 774 -8.86 103.14 11.60
CA GLY A 774 -9.45 103.28 12.89
C GLY A 774 -10.57 102.22 13.19
N LEU A 775 -10.48 101.03 12.61
CA LEU A 775 -11.44 99.95 12.68
C LEU A 775 -11.02 98.85 13.64
N SER A 776 -10.05 99.12 14.48
CA SER A 776 -9.53 98.19 15.47
C SER A 776 -10.46 98.02 16.66
#